data_5829f30a0858aa5a8faeaab5469fa277
#
_entry.id   5829f30a0858aa5a8faeaab5469fa277
#
_cell.length_a   1.000
_cell.length_b   1.000
_cell.length_c   1.000
_cell.angle_alpha   90.00
_cell.angle_beta   90.00
_cell.angle_gamma   90.00
#
_symmetry.space_group_name_H-M   'P 1'
#
loop_
_entity.id
_entity.type
_entity.pdbx_description
1 polymer ?
#
loop_
_entity_poly.entity_id
_entity_poly.type
_entity_poly.pdbx_seq_one_letter_code
_entity_poly.pdbx_strand_id
1 'polypeptide(L)'
;MKFKIVYDKPQRIRFRCGAYSFDKEYEGAIYNLVTASPYVNSAQVSSANGGILVNYTKGSRSKIIDLVRAINVKTLKKNEPSAEFGIQKIDSDFHDNLFTLVAKHYLSKMFLPAPIRTAITLYRSAKYIKKALKTLWNGKLTVDVLDGASVVACLCQRKFKTAATVMFMLRISGLLEEYTHARTKAVLTDSLAIKTDRVWLVTDDGDVLIPIEDLRVGDKIRVQTGKVIPVDGVVADGEATVNESSMTGEPLPVLKREGISVYAGTVIEEGSIVVTVRQLASNTKISKIIELIGNSEELKAGVQSRAEALADRIVPFSFIGFFATLIFTKNITRAVSLLMVDYSCAIKLSTPIAVISAVKEAADNDITIKGGKYLEAFANADTIVFDKTGTLTNAEPVLEKVVAFGDYTEDEVLRISACLEEHFPHSVANAVVIGAEKRGISHSEEHTEVEYVVAHGIATTLHGKRAIIGSKHFVVEDENVTVTKEQQNIIDEKSGSCSVLYLAIGGELSGALCISDPPRKEAKQAIDMLKKQGIKNVVMLTGDSYRAAKATAAMLGITDYKCQVLPEDKHRYVEEMKQNGQKVIMVGDGINDTPALAAANVSVAMNDASDIARETADITIKGSDLRALVRVRKLSKDLMKRINKNYRFIIAFNSALLLSGFMGVIQPSVSAFLHNASTMMICAKSMTPLTKKNDKGKALSLPEKSEQ
;
A
#
# COMPACT_ATOMS: atom_id res chain seq x y z
N MET A 1 37.33 7.95 2.89
CA MET A 1 37.74 6.79 3.73
C MET A 1 38.94 6.06 3.14
N LYS A 2 39.83 5.45 3.99
CA LYS A 2 40.85 4.50 3.52
C LYS A 2 40.23 3.10 3.46
N PHE A 3 40.42 2.37 2.36
CA PHE A 3 39.86 1.03 2.16
C PHE A 3 40.77 0.13 1.33
N LYS A 4 40.55 -1.20 1.43
CA LYS A 4 41.04 -2.21 0.49
C LYS A 4 39.85 -2.78 -0.29
N ILE A 5 40.05 -3.04 -1.60
CA ILE A 5 39.07 -3.78 -2.40
C ILE A 5 39.33 -5.27 -2.14
N VAL A 6 38.30 -5.94 -1.57
CA VAL A 6 38.40 -7.36 -1.19
C VAL A 6 37.77 -8.26 -2.26
N TYR A 7 36.86 -7.69 -3.04
CA TYR A 7 36.12 -8.40 -4.07
C TYR A 7 35.76 -7.43 -5.18
N ASP A 8 36.05 -7.78 -6.40
CA ASP A 8 35.83 -6.96 -7.58
C ASP A 8 35.39 -7.85 -8.74
N LYS A 9 34.11 -7.78 -9.08
CA LYS A 9 33.50 -8.41 -10.26
C LYS A 9 32.73 -7.39 -11.07
N PRO A 10 32.43 -7.64 -12.34
CA PRO A 10 31.60 -6.74 -13.14
C PRO A 10 30.31 -6.38 -12.38
N GLN A 11 30.05 -5.08 -12.22
CA GLN A 11 28.88 -4.49 -11.54
C GLN A 11 28.77 -4.79 -10.03
N ARG A 12 29.80 -5.37 -9.38
CA ARG A 12 29.76 -5.67 -7.94
C ARG A 12 31.14 -5.54 -7.32
N ILE A 13 31.31 -4.61 -6.38
CA ILE A 13 32.58 -4.34 -5.70
C ILE A 13 32.38 -4.32 -4.18
N ARG A 14 33.32 -4.89 -3.44
CA ARG A 14 33.34 -4.85 -1.98
C ARG A 14 34.60 -4.15 -1.50
N PHE A 15 34.38 -3.11 -0.71
CA PHE A 15 35.39 -2.38 0.02
C PHE A 15 35.47 -2.87 1.45
N ARG A 16 36.66 -2.86 2.03
CA ARG A 16 36.91 -3.12 3.45
C ARG A 16 37.74 -1.97 4.02
N CYS A 17 37.12 -1.20 4.93
CA CYS A 17 37.71 -0.03 5.53
C CYS A 17 38.47 -0.36 6.83
N GLY A 18 38.34 -1.60 7.34
CA GLY A 18 38.87 -2.06 8.61
C GLY A 18 37.75 -2.23 9.66
N ALA A 19 37.94 -3.17 10.59
CA ALA A 19 37.01 -3.36 11.67
C ALA A 19 36.95 -2.09 12.54
N TYR A 20 35.74 -1.64 12.87
CA TYR A 20 35.47 -0.42 13.66
C TYR A 20 35.98 0.90 13.02
N SER A 21 36.15 0.94 11.71
CA SER A 21 36.50 2.18 10.98
C SER A 21 35.41 3.24 11.03
N PHE A 22 34.19 2.84 11.33
CA PHE A 22 33.01 3.68 11.62
C PHE A 22 32.08 2.94 12.58
N ASP A 23 31.40 3.70 13.44
CA ASP A 23 30.47 3.15 14.42
C ASP A 23 29.14 2.75 13.76
N LYS A 24 28.38 1.91 14.46
CA LYS A 24 27.06 1.41 14.01
C LYS A 24 26.07 2.54 13.68
N GLU A 25 26.24 3.70 14.33
CA GLU A 25 25.40 4.89 14.13
C GLU A 25 25.60 5.57 12.76
N TYR A 26 26.74 5.34 12.10
CA TYR A 26 27.06 5.90 10.79
C TYR A 26 26.73 4.96 9.61
N GLU A 27 26.31 3.71 9.89
CA GLU A 27 25.99 2.75 8.83
C GLU A 27 24.89 3.29 7.89
N GLY A 28 23.81 3.87 8.46
CA GLY A 28 22.70 4.46 7.72
C GLY A 28 23.13 5.66 6.87
N ALA A 29 23.90 6.58 7.45
CA ALA A 29 24.39 7.76 6.75
C ALA A 29 25.31 7.41 5.56
N ILE A 30 26.22 6.42 5.76
CA ILE A 30 27.07 5.91 4.69
C ILE A 30 26.24 5.20 3.61
N TYR A 31 25.24 4.42 4.02
CA TYR A 31 24.33 3.75 3.09
C TYR A 31 23.58 4.75 2.22
N ASN A 32 22.94 5.76 2.83
CA ASN A 32 22.20 6.80 2.13
C ASN A 32 23.09 7.57 1.16
N LEU A 33 24.32 7.93 1.58
CA LEU A 33 25.26 8.66 0.73
C LEU A 33 25.73 7.83 -0.48
N VAL A 34 25.90 6.52 -0.30
CA VAL A 34 26.30 5.63 -1.39
C VAL A 34 25.13 5.37 -2.35
N THR A 35 23.93 5.16 -1.82
CA THR A 35 22.74 4.88 -2.64
C THR A 35 22.14 6.10 -3.31
N ALA A 36 22.44 7.31 -2.83
CA ALA A 36 22.06 8.57 -3.49
C ALA A 36 22.76 8.76 -4.86
N SER A 37 23.83 8.01 -5.13
CA SER A 37 24.51 8.09 -6.43
C SER A 37 23.71 7.36 -7.53
N PRO A 38 23.43 8.01 -8.69
CA PRO A 38 22.69 7.40 -9.80
C PRO A 38 23.38 6.20 -10.43
N TYR A 39 24.63 5.94 -10.06
CA TYR A 39 25.42 4.82 -10.56
C TYR A 39 25.32 3.57 -9.67
N VAL A 40 24.63 3.65 -8.52
CA VAL A 40 24.49 2.57 -7.54
C VAL A 40 23.12 1.94 -7.65
N ASN A 41 23.08 0.65 -7.90
CA ASN A 41 21.83 -0.12 -7.94
C ASN A 41 21.43 -0.61 -6.54
N SER A 42 22.41 -0.95 -5.70
CA SER A 42 22.21 -1.32 -4.29
C SER A 42 23.51 -1.29 -3.52
N ALA A 43 23.45 -1.06 -2.22
CA ALA A 43 24.60 -1.10 -1.33
C ALA A 43 24.31 -1.92 -0.07
N GLN A 44 25.35 -2.40 0.60
CA GLN A 44 25.31 -2.97 1.93
C GLN A 44 26.47 -2.41 2.74
N VAL A 45 26.19 -1.90 3.93
CA VAL A 45 27.18 -1.29 4.82
C VAL A 45 27.15 -2.02 6.15
N SER A 46 28.32 -2.38 6.67
CA SER A 46 28.45 -3.07 7.97
C SER A 46 29.66 -2.55 8.73
N SER A 47 29.43 -2.00 9.92
CA SER A 47 30.48 -1.53 10.83
C SER A 47 31.27 -2.66 11.47
N ALA A 48 30.66 -3.82 11.69
CA ALA A 48 31.28 -4.97 12.35
C ALA A 48 32.57 -5.44 11.66
N ASN A 49 32.64 -5.33 10.34
CA ASN A 49 33.81 -5.71 9.53
C ASN A 49 34.35 -4.54 8.68
N GLY A 50 33.78 -3.33 8.83
CA GLY A 50 34.11 -2.16 8.02
C GLY A 50 33.87 -2.38 6.53
N GLY A 51 32.88 -3.20 6.17
CA GLY A 51 32.59 -3.61 4.79
C GLY A 51 31.55 -2.73 4.13
N ILE A 52 31.82 -2.29 2.89
CA ILE A 52 30.86 -1.64 1.99
C ILE A 52 30.82 -2.46 0.72
N LEU A 53 29.66 -3.07 0.43
CA LEU A 53 29.40 -3.81 -0.82
C LEU A 53 28.49 -2.95 -1.69
N VAL A 54 28.90 -2.73 -2.94
CA VAL A 54 28.14 -1.90 -3.89
C VAL A 54 27.89 -2.68 -5.16
N ASN A 55 26.63 -2.77 -5.56
CA ASN A 55 26.24 -3.20 -6.91
C ASN A 55 25.98 -1.92 -7.73
N TYR A 56 26.62 -1.81 -8.91
CA TYR A 56 26.64 -0.59 -9.70
C TYR A 56 26.35 -0.83 -11.18
N THR A 57 26.02 0.24 -11.92
CA THR A 57 25.75 0.18 -13.35
C THR A 57 27.02 -0.07 -14.16
N LYS A 58 26.92 -0.82 -15.28
CA LYS A 58 28.05 -1.17 -16.14
C LYS A 58 28.81 0.11 -16.57
N GLY A 59 30.13 0.10 -16.40
CA GLY A 59 31.03 1.23 -16.77
C GLY A 59 31.28 2.26 -15.65
N SER A 60 30.60 2.20 -14.49
CA SER A 60 30.71 3.22 -13.44
C SER A 60 31.70 2.87 -12.30
N ARG A 61 32.56 1.87 -12.48
CA ARG A 61 33.49 1.36 -11.45
C ARG A 61 34.38 2.44 -10.83
N SER A 62 35.01 3.29 -11.65
CA SER A 62 35.87 4.37 -11.15
C SER A 62 35.09 5.37 -10.29
N LYS A 63 33.90 5.76 -10.73
CA LYS A 63 33.02 6.68 -9.99
C LYS A 63 32.62 6.15 -8.61
N ILE A 64 32.39 4.83 -8.49
CA ILE A 64 32.10 4.19 -7.21
C ILE A 64 33.31 4.18 -6.27
N ILE A 65 34.49 3.94 -6.81
CA ILE A 65 35.75 3.98 -6.03
C ILE A 65 35.97 5.40 -5.47
N ASP A 66 35.77 6.42 -6.30
CA ASP A 66 35.95 7.81 -5.92
C ASP A 66 34.88 8.26 -4.93
N LEU A 67 33.63 7.81 -5.11
CA LEU A 67 32.55 8.04 -4.17
C LEU A 67 32.89 7.54 -2.76
N VAL A 68 33.30 6.26 -2.65
CA VAL A 68 33.67 5.67 -1.36
C VAL A 68 34.91 6.33 -0.75
N ARG A 69 35.88 6.76 -1.59
CA ARG A 69 37.07 7.49 -1.14
C ARG A 69 36.73 8.86 -0.56
N ALA A 70 35.75 9.56 -1.16
CA ALA A 70 35.29 10.88 -0.72
C ALA A 70 34.54 10.86 0.62
N ILE A 71 34.04 9.70 1.08
CA ILE A 71 33.31 9.60 2.34
C ILE A 71 34.20 10.02 3.51
N ASN A 72 33.77 11.06 4.23
CA ASN A 72 34.41 11.50 5.48
C ASN A 72 33.45 11.26 6.66
N VAL A 73 33.70 10.25 7.46
CA VAL A 73 32.83 9.84 8.57
C VAL A 73 32.65 10.95 9.61
N LYS A 74 33.67 11.82 9.79
CA LYS A 74 33.61 12.90 10.80
C LYS A 74 32.65 14.03 10.42
N THR A 75 32.34 14.18 9.13
CA THR A 75 31.42 15.22 8.62
C THR A 75 29.99 14.70 8.42
N LEU A 76 29.78 13.38 8.55
CA LEU A 76 28.47 12.79 8.43
C LEU A 76 27.62 13.11 9.66
N LYS A 77 26.45 13.70 9.45
CA LYS A 77 25.45 13.84 10.52
C LYS A 77 24.91 12.46 10.88
N LYS A 78 24.60 12.23 12.16
CA LYS A 78 23.90 11.04 12.63
C LYS A 78 22.45 11.14 12.17
N ASN A 79 22.16 10.70 10.95
CA ASN A 79 20.80 10.68 10.41
C ASN A 79 20.14 9.34 10.73
N GLU A 80 18.83 9.37 10.97
CA GLU A 80 18.02 8.16 11.03
C GLU A 80 18.17 7.39 9.70
N PRO A 81 18.39 6.06 9.77
CA PRO A 81 18.54 5.26 8.55
C PRO A 81 17.24 5.26 7.75
N SER A 82 17.34 5.32 6.42
CA SER A 82 16.19 5.11 5.55
C SER A 82 15.50 3.78 5.85
N ALA A 83 14.19 3.68 5.59
CA ALA A 83 13.42 2.46 5.86
C ALA A 83 14.01 1.24 5.12
N GLU A 84 14.53 1.44 3.90
CA GLU A 84 15.18 0.41 3.11
C GLU A 84 16.46 -0.13 3.79
N PHE A 85 17.27 0.76 4.38
CA PHE A 85 18.41 0.37 5.20
C PHE A 85 17.97 -0.42 6.45
N GLY A 86 16.87 0.00 7.08
CA GLY A 86 16.27 -0.70 8.22
C GLY A 86 15.91 -2.15 7.89
N ILE A 87 15.27 -2.40 6.75
CA ILE A 87 14.91 -3.74 6.28
C ILE A 87 16.16 -4.58 5.98
N GLN A 88 17.15 -4.02 5.28
CA GLN A 88 18.40 -4.74 4.99
C GLN A 88 19.17 -5.10 6.27
N LYS A 89 19.15 -4.24 7.27
CA LYS A 89 19.76 -4.47 8.57
C LYS A 89 19.08 -5.61 9.33
N ILE A 90 17.75 -5.64 9.34
CA ILE A 90 16.96 -6.74 9.95
C ILE A 90 17.31 -8.07 9.28
N ASP A 91 17.43 -8.10 7.94
CA ASP A 91 17.80 -9.29 7.19
C ASP A 91 19.23 -9.75 7.54
N SER A 92 20.21 -8.82 7.62
CA SER A 92 21.59 -9.10 7.99
C SER A 92 21.71 -9.61 9.42
N ASP A 93 21.11 -8.91 10.38
CA ASP A 93 21.14 -9.28 11.82
C ASP A 93 20.52 -10.68 12.02
N PHE A 94 19.46 -11.02 11.29
CA PHE A 94 18.88 -12.35 11.33
C PHE A 94 19.83 -13.44 10.84
N HIS A 95 20.50 -13.23 9.70
CA HIS A 95 21.46 -14.20 9.15
C HIS A 95 22.65 -14.40 10.09
N ASP A 96 23.18 -13.33 10.66
CA ASP A 96 24.32 -13.38 11.58
C ASP A 96 23.94 -14.07 12.90
N ASN A 97 22.76 -13.80 13.44
CA ASN A 97 22.25 -14.46 14.65
C ASN A 97 21.97 -15.94 14.40
N LEU A 98 21.37 -16.29 13.25
CA LEU A 98 21.11 -17.67 12.88
C LEU A 98 22.40 -18.45 12.71
N PHE A 99 23.37 -17.90 11.97
CA PHE A 99 24.68 -18.52 11.78
C PHE A 99 25.41 -18.73 13.13
N THR A 100 25.40 -17.71 13.98
CA THR A 100 26.01 -17.77 15.32
C THR A 100 25.36 -18.83 16.19
N LEU A 101 24.03 -18.92 16.17
CA LEU A 101 23.27 -19.91 16.93
C LEU A 101 23.59 -21.33 16.48
N VAL A 102 23.60 -21.56 15.16
CA VAL A 102 23.94 -22.87 14.56
C VAL A 102 25.38 -23.23 14.84
N ALA A 103 26.32 -22.32 14.60
CA ALA A 103 27.75 -22.53 14.86
C ALA A 103 28.00 -22.86 16.34
N LYS A 104 27.44 -22.09 17.30
CA LYS A 104 27.55 -22.37 18.74
C LYS A 104 26.99 -23.74 19.11
N HIS A 105 25.88 -24.16 18.52
CA HIS A 105 25.28 -25.48 18.80
C HIS A 105 26.22 -26.61 18.36
N TYR A 106 26.70 -26.58 17.12
CA TYR A 106 27.56 -27.64 16.59
C TYR A 106 28.96 -27.62 17.21
N LEU A 107 29.58 -26.45 17.41
CA LEU A 107 30.87 -26.33 18.08
C LEU A 107 30.81 -26.84 19.52
N SER A 108 29.73 -26.50 20.27
CA SER A 108 29.55 -27.02 21.63
C SER A 108 29.40 -28.54 21.65
N LYS A 109 28.79 -29.13 20.64
CA LYS A 109 28.63 -30.59 20.50
C LYS A 109 29.96 -31.28 20.18
N MET A 110 30.84 -30.58 19.42
CA MET A 110 32.13 -31.14 18.96
C MET A 110 33.24 -30.96 20.00
N PHE A 111 33.31 -29.83 20.67
CA PHE A 111 34.46 -29.47 21.53
C PHE A 111 34.20 -29.60 23.04
N LEU A 112 32.93 -29.57 23.50
CA LEU A 112 32.65 -29.60 24.93
C LEU A 112 32.43 -31.00 25.46
N PRO A 113 33.05 -31.36 26.62
CA PRO A 113 32.79 -32.64 27.33
C PRO A 113 31.33 -32.81 27.75
N ALA A 114 30.87 -34.04 27.87
CA ALA A 114 29.47 -34.34 28.19
C ALA A 114 28.97 -33.75 29.49
N PRO A 115 29.73 -33.69 30.62
CA PRO A 115 29.26 -33.07 31.86
C PRO A 115 28.97 -31.56 31.70
N ILE A 116 29.85 -30.85 31.00
CA ILE A 116 29.71 -29.40 30.77
C ILE A 116 28.48 -29.14 29.89
N ARG A 117 28.26 -29.94 28.84
CA ARG A 117 27.05 -29.85 28.02
C ARG A 117 25.78 -30.07 28.82
N THR A 118 25.78 -31.00 29.74
CA THR A 118 24.65 -31.28 30.62
C THR A 118 24.37 -30.09 31.53
N ALA A 119 25.39 -29.52 32.15
CA ALA A 119 25.26 -28.32 33.00
C ALA A 119 24.69 -27.12 32.21
N ILE A 120 25.20 -26.87 31.00
CA ILE A 120 24.68 -25.82 30.10
C ILE A 120 23.20 -26.10 29.73
N THR A 121 22.84 -27.35 29.48
CA THR A 121 21.47 -27.75 29.15
C THR A 121 20.52 -27.46 30.31
N LEU A 122 20.91 -27.84 31.52
CA LEU A 122 20.15 -27.56 32.76
C LEU A 122 19.99 -26.04 32.99
N TYR A 123 21.06 -25.29 32.84
CA TYR A 123 21.00 -23.82 32.97
C TYR A 123 20.04 -23.19 31.96
N ARG A 124 20.14 -23.59 30.69
CA ARG A 124 19.26 -23.06 29.64
C ARG A 124 17.80 -23.47 29.80
N SER A 125 17.52 -24.65 30.36
CA SER A 125 16.15 -25.13 30.60
C SER A 125 15.39 -24.27 31.60
N ALA A 126 16.07 -23.62 32.55
CA ALA A 126 15.47 -22.75 33.56
C ALA A 126 14.65 -21.61 32.92
N LYS A 127 15.09 -21.08 31.77
CA LYS A 127 14.36 -20.02 31.03
C LYS A 127 13.00 -20.51 30.55
N TYR A 128 12.91 -21.71 29.95
CA TYR A 128 11.68 -22.29 29.43
C TYR A 128 10.73 -22.68 30.55
N ILE A 129 11.25 -23.27 31.61
CA ILE A 129 10.49 -23.64 32.82
C ILE A 129 9.89 -22.40 33.47
N LYS A 130 10.69 -21.34 33.68
CA LYS A 130 10.20 -20.08 34.26
C LYS A 130 9.11 -19.45 33.42
N LYS A 131 9.24 -19.47 32.07
CA LYS A 131 8.24 -18.93 31.14
C LYS A 131 6.94 -19.71 31.23
N ALA A 132 7.01 -21.04 31.22
CA ALA A 132 5.86 -21.93 31.35
C ALA A 132 5.13 -21.74 32.68
N LEU A 133 5.85 -21.68 33.79
CA LEU A 133 5.29 -21.47 35.13
C LEU A 133 4.60 -20.10 35.24
N LYS A 134 5.20 -19.03 34.71
CA LYS A 134 4.59 -17.69 34.67
C LYS A 134 3.28 -17.69 33.86
N THR A 135 3.24 -18.39 32.73
CA THR A 135 2.03 -18.48 31.88
C THR A 135 0.93 -19.28 32.57
N LEU A 136 1.31 -20.38 33.24
CA LEU A 136 0.38 -21.19 34.02
C LEU A 136 -0.19 -20.40 35.23
N TRP A 137 0.65 -19.64 35.90
CA TRP A 137 0.25 -18.77 37.03
C TRP A 137 -0.80 -17.74 36.62
N ASN A 138 -0.70 -17.26 35.37
CA ASN A 138 -1.68 -16.34 34.78
C ASN A 138 -2.96 -17.04 34.28
N GLY A 139 -3.16 -18.33 34.58
CA GLY A 139 -4.33 -19.11 34.19
C GLY A 139 -4.44 -19.40 32.70
N LYS A 140 -3.35 -19.22 31.93
CA LYS A 140 -3.34 -19.46 30.47
C LYS A 140 -2.60 -20.73 30.11
N LEU A 141 -3.24 -21.58 29.29
CA LEU A 141 -2.64 -22.81 28.74
C LEU A 141 -2.28 -22.57 27.26
N THR A 142 -1.06 -22.09 27.04
CA THR A 142 -0.54 -21.75 25.70
C THR A 142 0.63 -22.66 25.34
N VAL A 143 1.18 -22.45 24.13
CA VAL A 143 2.35 -23.18 23.61
C VAL A 143 3.56 -23.06 24.54
N ASP A 144 3.73 -21.96 25.26
CA ASP A 144 4.83 -21.79 26.24
C ASP A 144 4.79 -22.85 27.34
N VAL A 145 3.58 -23.27 27.75
CA VAL A 145 3.41 -24.34 28.75
C VAL A 145 3.75 -25.70 28.13
N LEU A 146 3.37 -25.92 26.87
CA LEU A 146 3.70 -27.13 26.13
C LEU A 146 5.20 -27.28 25.96
N ASP A 147 5.90 -26.22 25.56
CA ASP A 147 7.36 -26.19 25.40
C ASP A 147 8.08 -26.48 26.72
N GLY A 148 7.67 -25.80 27.80
CA GLY A 148 8.23 -26.02 29.13
C GLY A 148 8.00 -27.45 29.64
N ALA A 149 6.78 -27.98 29.47
CA ALA A 149 6.44 -29.35 29.83
C ALA A 149 7.27 -30.37 29.03
N SER A 150 7.48 -30.12 27.75
CA SER A 150 8.32 -30.97 26.88
C SER A 150 9.77 -31.02 27.36
N VAL A 151 10.34 -29.88 27.71
CA VAL A 151 11.71 -29.77 28.26
C VAL A 151 11.79 -30.47 29.59
N VAL A 152 10.86 -30.22 30.52
CA VAL A 152 10.81 -30.90 31.82
C VAL A 152 10.72 -32.44 31.69
N ALA A 153 9.83 -32.91 30.82
CA ALA A 153 9.68 -34.32 30.57
C ALA A 153 10.97 -35.00 30.04
N CYS A 154 11.73 -34.30 29.18
CA CYS A 154 13.06 -34.79 28.74
C CYS A 154 14.09 -34.80 29.86
N LEU A 155 14.09 -33.81 30.75
CA LEU A 155 15.01 -33.74 31.90
C LEU A 155 14.72 -34.83 32.89
N CYS A 156 13.45 -35.09 33.23
CA CYS A 156 13.02 -36.17 34.12
C CYS A 156 13.44 -37.54 33.59
N GLN A 157 13.48 -37.75 32.28
CA GLN A 157 13.98 -38.97 31.64
C GLN A 157 15.52 -39.01 31.53
N ARG A 158 16.24 -38.01 32.05
CA ARG A 158 17.70 -37.86 31.89
C ARG A 158 18.18 -37.82 30.43
N LYS A 159 17.28 -37.49 29.48
CA LYS A 159 17.57 -37.37 28.04
C LYS A 159 18.08 -35.96 27.70
N PHE A 160 19.21 -35.53 28.30
CA PHE A 160 19.77 -34.20 28.16
C PHE A 160 20.09 -33.82 26.69
N LYS A 161 20.50 -34.80 25.86
CA LYS A 161 20.76 -34.53 24.42
C LYS A 161 19.47 -34.12 23.69
N THR A 162 18.37 -34.80 23.99
CA THR A 162 17.03 -34.49 23.41
C THR A 162 16.55 -33.14 23.89
N ALA A 163 16.65 -32.84 25.19
CA ALA A 163 16.31 -31.55 25.77
C ALA A 163 17.09 -30.38 25.09
N ALA A 164 18.41 -30.59 24.90
CA ALA A 164 19.24 -29.58 24.21
C ALA A 164 18.83 -29.36 22.73
N THR A 165 18.46 -30.44 22.01
CA THR A 165 17.99 -30.30 20.63
C THR A 165 16.63 -29.62 20.55
N VAL A 166 15.69 -29.93 21.44
CA VAL A 166 14.39 -29.26 21.55
C VAL A 166 14.59 -27.78 21.81
N MET A 167 15.36 -27.41 22.84
CA MET A 167 15.65 -26.01 23.16
C MET A 167 16.37 -25.26 22.03
N PHE A 168 17.24 -25.93 21.27
CA PHE A 168 17.89 -25.36 20.09
C PHE A 168 16.86 -25.03 19.00
N MET A 169 15.93 -25.95 18.73
CA MET A 169 14.87 -25.74 17.74
C MET A 169 13.89 -24.64 18.17
N LEU A 170 13.50 -24.62 19.45
CA LEU A 170 12.68 -23.53 20.01
C LEU A 170 13.38 -22.16 19.90
N ARG A 171 14.70 -22.12 20.04
CA ARG A 171 15.46 -20.87 19.86
C ARG A 171 15.46 -20.40 18.40
N ILE A 172 15.58 -21.33 17.45
CA ILE A 172 15.47 -21.01 16.01
C ILE A 172 14.06 -20.49 15.70
N SER A 173 13.01 -21.14 16.22
CA SER A 173 11.62 -20.69 16.04
C SER A 173 11.40 -19.29 16.60
N GLY A 174 11.90 -19.00 17.80
CA GLY A 174 11.82 -17.67 18.42
C GLY A 174 12.58 -16.60 17.60
N LEU A 175 13.77 -16.93 17.08
CA LEU A 175 14.53 -16.02 16.22
C LEU A 175 13.79 -15.70 14.90
N LEU A 176 13.13 -16.70 14.30
CA LEU A 176 12.29 -16.53 13.12
C LEU A 176 11.06 -15.64 13.41
N GLU A 177 10.46 -15.80 14.58
CA GLU A 177 9.33 -14.99 15.03
C GLU A 177 9.75 -13.53 15.22
N GLU A 178 10.84 -13.27 15.96
CA GLU A 178 11.44 -11.94 16.15
C GLU A 178 11.75 -11.27 14.80
N TYR A 179 12.38 -11.99 13.88
CA TYR A 179 12.68 -11.53 12.52
C TYR A 179 11.41 -11.17 11.74
N THR A 180 10.42 -12.06 11.78
CA THR A 180 9.15 -11.85 11.06
C THR A 180 8.42 -10.61 11.55
N HIS A 181 8.34 -10.42 12.88
CA HIS A 181 7.74 -9.24 13.49
C HIS A 181 8.49 -7.96 13.12
N ALA A 182 9.81 -7.94 13.26
CA ALA A 182 10.64 -6.78 12.94
C ALA A 182 10.51 -6.39 11.46
N ARG A 183 10.55 -7.38 10.56
CA ARG A 183 10.43 -7.15 9.12
C ARG A 183 9.04 -6.68 8.73
N THR A 184 7.99 -7.27 9.30
CA THR A 184 6.60 -6.82 9.07
C THR A 184 6.42 -5.36 9.46
N LYS A 185 6.89 -5.01 10.68
CA LYS A 185 6.84 -3.63 11.18
C LYS A 185 7.56 -2.67 10.23
N ALA A 186 8.77 -3.01 9.78
CA ALA A 186 9.57 -2.16 8.90
C ALA A 186 8.88 -1.93 7.54
N VAL A 187 8.34 -2.99 6.92
CA VAL A 187 7.62 -2.90 5.64
C VAL A 187 6.34 -2.06 5.76
N LEU A 188 5.57 -2.24 6.84
CA LEU A 188 4.36 -1.45 7.09
C LEU A 188 4.70 0.03 7.34
N THR A 189 5.74 0.30 8.13
CA THR A 189 6.21 1.67 8.40
C THR A 189 6.62 2.37 7.12
N ASP A 190 7.37 1.70 6.22
CA ASP A 190 7.76 2.26 4.93
C ASP A 190 6.55 2.55 4.02
N SER A 191 5.56 1.66 4.02
CA SER A 191 4.34 1.81 3.23
C SER A 191 3.44 2.95 3.71
N LEU A 192 3.51 3.32 4.99
CA LEU A 192 2.71 4.38 5.62
C LEU A 192 3.48 5.70 5.78
N ALA A 193 4.76 5.73 5.44
CA ALA A 193 5.57 6.94 5.55
C ALA A 193 5.11 8.02 4.54
N ILE A 194 4.98 9.25 5.03
CA ILE A 194 4.68 10.41 4.17
C ILE A 194 5.87 10.63 3.25
N LYS A 195 5.63 10.55 1.93
CA LYS A 195 6.67 10.74 0.90
C LYS A 195 6.60 12.14 0.29
N THR A 196 6.69 13.18 1.11
CA THR A 196 6.86 14.55 0.63
C THR A 196 8.34 14.88 0.59
N ASP A 197 8.90 14.99 -0.61
CA ASP A 197 10.34 15.23 -0.78
C ASP A 197 10.71 16.72 -0.68
N ARG A 198 9.79 17.64 -1.01
CA ARG A 198 10.02 19.08 -1.08
C ARG A 198 8.83 19.89 -0.54
N VAL A 199 9.14 21.03 0.06
CA VAL A 199 8.15 21.96 0.64
C VAL A 199 8.43 23.40 0.19
N TRP A 200 7.38 24.21 0.11
CA TRP A 200 7.50 25.64 -0.17
C TRP A 200 7.78 26.40 1.12
N LEU A 201 9.02 26.83 1.31
CA LEU A 201 9.42 27.71 2.41
C LEU A 201 9.05 29.15 2.08
N VAL A 202 8.31 29.80 2.97
CA VAL A 202 7.95 31.21 2.86
C VAL A 202 9.09 32.04 3.42
N THR A 203 9.68 32.90 2.58
CA THR A 203 10.74 33.84 2.95
C THR A 203 10.32 35.27 2.62
N ASP A 204 11.05 36.27 3.13
CA ASP A 204 10.76 37.64 2.87
C ASP A 204 10.90 38.02 1.38
N ASP A 205 11.70 37.29 0.62
CA ASP A 205 11.93 37.45 -0.82
C ASP A 205 10.99 36.61 -1.72
N GLY A 206 10.06 35.82 -1.11
CA GLY A 206 9.11 34.94 -1.80
C GLY A 206 9.21 33.46 -1.40
N ASP A 207 8.36 32.64 -1.99
CA ASP A 207 8.31 31.20 -1.68
C ASP A 207 9.44 30.45 -2.40
N VAL A 208 10.22 29.67 -1.67
CA VAL A 208 11.36 28.89 -2.18
C VAL A 208 11.12 27.39 -1.96
N LEU A 209 11.28 26.58 -3.00
CA LEU A 209 11.09 25.12 -2.92
C LEU A 209 12.35 24.44 -2.37
N ILE A 210 12.30 23.98 -1.13
CA ILE A 210 13.41 23.31 -0.44
C ILE A 210 13.13 21.82 -0.18
N PRO A 211 14.14 20.97 -0.02
CA PRO A 211 13.98 19.60 0.51
C PRO A 211 13.41 19.65 1.94
N ILE A 212 12.52 18.73 2.28
CA ILE A 212 11.92 18.67 3.63
C ILE A 212 12.97 18.43 4.72
N GLU A 213 14.11 17.81 4.36
CA GLU A 213 15.24 17.56 5.28
C GLU A 213 15.95 18.84 5.75
N ASP A 214 15.86 19.92 4.98
CA ASP A 214 16.46 21.22 5.29
C ASP A 214 15.55 22.10 6.14
N LEU A 215 14.29 21.67 6.36
CA LEU A 215 13.29 22.41 7.13
C LEU A 215 13.63 22.39 8.63
N ARG A 216 13.37 23.50 9.31
CA ARG A 216 13.63 23.68 10.76
C ARG A 216 12.35 24.03 11.50
N VAL A 217 12.34 23.72 12.79
CA VAL A 217 11.28 24.19 13.70
C VAL A 217 11.29 25.71 13.75
N GLY A 218 10.12 26.31 13.53
CA GLY A 218 9.94 27.75 13.43
C GLY A 218 9.85 28.28 12.00
N ASP A 219 10.26 27.50 10.99
CA ASP A 219 10.10 27.89 9.58
C ASP A 219 8.61 27.96 9.20
N LYS A 220 8.30 28.76 8.18
CA LYS A 220 6.95 28.88 7.64
C LYS A 220 6.89 28.22 6.27
N ILE A 221 5.96 27.31 6.09
CA ILE A 221 5.75 26.63 4.81
C ILE A 221 4.37 26.94 4.26
N ARG A 222 4.25 27.09 2.93
CA ARG A 222 2.97 27.22 2.25
C ARG A 222 2.48 25.85 1.76
N VAL A 223 1.23 25.54 2.08
CA VAL A 223 0.57 24.32 1.59
C VAL A 223 -0.72 24.73 0.88
N GLN A 224 -0.90 24.24 -0.34
CA GLN A 224 -2.00 24.59 -1.24
C GLN A 224 -3.02 23.44 -1.35
N THR A 225 -4.17 23.75 -1.93
CA THR A 225 -5.24 22.78 -2.24
C THR A 225 -4.70 21.48 -2.87
N GLY A 226 -5.21 20.34 -2.41
CA GLY A 226 -4.84 19.01 -2.89
C GLY A 226 -3.50 18.48 -2.38
N LYS A 227 -2.77 19.24 -1.53
CA LYS A 227 -1.47 18.84 -0.99
C LYS A 227 -1.58 18.35 0.44
N VAL A 228 -0.72 17.35 0.75
CA VAL A 228 -0.53 16.82 2.12
C VAL A 228 0.26 17.84 2.95
N ILE A 229 -0.19 18.12 4.16
CA ILE A 229 0.58 18.88 5.15
C ILE A 229 1.72 17.98 5.67
N PRO A 230 3.00 18.36 5.44
CA PRO A 230 4.11 17.44 5.69
C PRO A 230 4.64 17.47 7.13
N VAL A 231 4.19 18.42 7.95
CA VAL A 231 4.69 18.67 9.30
C VAL A 231 3.55 18.99 10.28
N ASP A 232 3.78 18.78 11.57
CA ASP A 232 2.88 19.31 12.59
C ASP A 232 3.20 20.80 12.85
N GLY A 233 2.18 21.65 12.83
CA GLY A 233 2.36 23.08 12.99
C GLY A 233 1.10 23.84 13.39
N VAL A 234 1.19 25.14 13.27
CA VAL A 234 0.08 26.08 13.52
C VAL A 234 -0.08 26.97 12.28
N VAL A 235 -1.31 27.20 11.86
CA VAL A 235 -1.61 28.11 10.77
C VAL A 235 -1.17 29.53 11.15
N ALA A 236 -0.26 30.10 10.39
CA ALA A 236 0.25 31.45 10.56
C ALA A 236 -0.45 32.48 9.68
N ASP A 237 -1.05 32.04 8.58
CA ASP A 237 -1.78 32.90 7.64
C ASP A 237 -2.63 32.03 6.71
N GLY A 238 -3.75 32.56 6.21
CA GLY A 238 -4.64 31.88 5.28
C GLY A 238 -5.75 31.07 5.95
N GLU A 239 -6.63 30.52 5.11
CA GLU A 239 -7.76 29.72 5.50
C GLU A 239 -7.87 28.51 4.54
N ALA A 240 -8.14 27.33 5.09
CA ALA A 240 -8.34 26.13 4.30
C ALA A 240 -9.24 25.11 5.01
N THR A 241 -9.98 24.33 4.23
CA THR A 241 -10.63 23.12 4.71
C THR A 241 -9.63 21.96 4.64
N VAL A 242 -9.43 21.28 5.77
CA VAL A 242 -8.43 20.23 5.92
C VAL A 242 -9.13 18.93 6.26
N ASN A 243 -8.88 17.89 5.48
CA ASN A 243 -9.32 16.54 5.75
C ASN A 243 -8.39 15.89 6.78
N GLU A 244 -8.93 15.61 7.93
CA GLU A 244 -8.24 14.94 9.05
C GLU A 244 -8.63 13.47 9.21
N SER A 245 -9.35 12.89 8.26
CA SER A 245 -9.87 11.51 8.35
C SER A 245 -8.79 10.45 8.54
N SER A 246 -7.59 10.69 8.04
CA SER A 246 -6.42 9.84 8.26
C SER A 246 -6.01 9.75 9.76
N MET A 247 -6.40 10.74 10.56
CA MET A 247 -6.05 10.82 11.98
C MET A 247 -7.24 10.64 12.92
N THR A 248 -8.39 11.21 12.60
CA THR A 248 -9.58 11.20 13.45
C THR A 248 -10.56 10.10 13.07
N GLY A 249 -10.49 9.61 11.83
CA GLY A 249 -11.48 8.69 11.25
C GLY A 249 -12.79 9.37 10.85
N GLU A 250 -12.92 10.69 11.07
CA GLU A 250 -14.11 11.45 10.69
C GLU A 250 -13.96 11.97 9.25
N PRO A 251 -14.93 11.70 8.36
CA PRO A 251 -14.82 12.05 6.95
C PRO A 251 -15.09 13.53 6.64
N LEU A 252 -15.59 14.31 7.60
CA LEU A 252 -15.90 15.73 7.38
C LEU A 252 -14.64 16.59 7.48
N PRO A 253 -14.36 17.42 6.46
CA PRO A 253 -13.22 18.34 6.51
C PRO A 253 -13.43 19.41 7.58
N VAL A 254 -12.35 19.79 8.23
CA VAL A 254 -12.33 20.78 9.31
C VAL A 254 -11.74 22.09 8.80
N LEU A 255 -12.46 23.19 9.02
CA LEU A 255 -11.98 24.52 8.66
C LEU A 255 -10.82 24.94 9.58
N LYS A 256 -9.67 25.25 9.00
CA LYS A 256 -8.45 25.71 9.67
C LYS A 256 -8.19 27.17 9.31
N ARG A 257 -8.01 27.97 10.35
CA ARG A 257 -7.69 29.42 10.27
C ARG A 257 -6.46 29.72 11.11
N GLU A 258 -5.99 30.94 11.04
CA GLU A 258 -4.86 31.44 11.81
C GLU A 258 -4.97 31.04 13.30
N GLY A 259 -3.87 30.55 13.87
CA GLY A 259 -3.77 30.08 15.26
C GLY A 259 -4.22 28.65 15.51
N ILE A 260 -4.88 27.97 14.54
CA ILE A 260 -5.33 26.57 14.69
C ILE A 260 -4.20 25.62 14.33
N SER A 261 -4.10 24.52 15.09
CA SER A 261 -3.11 23.47 14.83
C SER A 261 -3.50 22.62 13.63
N VAL A 262 -2.50 22.27 12.83
CA VAL A 262 -2.58 21.33 11.70
C VAL A 262 -1.56 20.21 11.88
N TYR A 263 -1.84 19.07 11.30
CA TYR A 263 -1.08 17.85 11.54
C TYR A 263 -0.53 17.26 10.25
N ALA A 264 0.67 16.72 10.32
CA ALA A 264 1.29 16.01 9.20
C ALA A 264 0.42 14.82 8.74
N GLY A 265 0.32 14.64 7.41
CA GLY A 265 -0.49 13.58 6.81
C GLY A 265 -1.97 13.93 6.63
N THR A 266 -2.41 15.11 7.07
CA THR A 266 -3.72 15.66 6.71
C THR A 266 -3.63 16.41 5.39
N VAL A 267 -4.73 16.58 4.68
CA VAL A 267 -4.73 17.12 3.32
C VAL A 267 -5.62 18.34 3.20
N ILE A 268 -5.16 19.34 2.48
CA ILE A 268 -5.97 20.53 2.18
C ILE A 268 -6.93 20.18 1.05
N GLU A 269 -8.24 20.20 1.32
CA GLU A 269 -9.27 19.99 0.30
C GLU A 269 -9.50 21.27 -0.50
N GLU A 270 -9.60 22.41 0.18
CA GLU A 270 -9.86 23.69 -0.44
C GLU A 270 -9.13 24.81 0.31
N GLY A 271 -8.62 25.80 -0.38
CA GLY A 271 -7.89 26.93 0.18
C GLY A 271 -6.38 26.76 0.18
N SER A 272 -5.68 27.65 0.89
CA SER A 272 -4.23 27.64 1.06
C SER A 272 -3.85 28.25 2.41
N ILE A 273 -2.92 27.59 3.11
CA ILE A 273 -2.44 28.05 4.42
C ILE A 273 -0.94 28.16 4.46
N VAL A 274 -0.45 29.06 5.28
CA VAL A 274 0.95 29.12 5.72
C VAL A 274 1.03 28.50 7.11
N VAL A 275 1.87 27.49 7.26
CA VAL A 275 2.02 26.73 8.49
C VAL A 275 3.38 27.03 9.12
N THR A 276 3.39 27.48 10.38
CA THR A 276 4.62 27.54 11.19
C THR A 276 4.94 26.17 11.74
N VAL A 277 6.10 25.63 11.41
CA VAL A 277 6.57 24.30 11.79
C VAL A 277 6.80 24.22 13.29
N ARG A 278 6.09 23.31 13.97
CA ARG A 278 6.33 23.00 15.39
C ARG A 278 7.09 21.68 15.60
N GLN A 279 6.81 20.68 14.75
CA GLN A 279 7.50 19.39 14.79
C GLN A 279 7.82 18.92 13.38
N LEU A 280 9.03 18.37 13.19
CA LEU A 280 9.48 17.83 11.91
C LEU A 280 8.91 16.44 11.68
N ALA A 281 8.93 15.98 10.43
CA ALA A 281 8.33 14.72 9.97
C ALA A 281 8.71 13.47 10.78
N SER A 282 9.90 13.42 11.35
CA SER A 282 10.37 12.30 12.19
C SER A 282 9.69 12.21 13.57
N ASN A 283 9.08 13.29 14.05
CA ASN A 283 8.48 13.36 15.39
C ASN A 283 7.00 13.75 15.40
N THR A 284 6.33 13.66 14.26
CA THR A 284 4.93 14.03 14.08
C THR A 284 3.98 13.06 14.76
N LYS A 285 2.73 13.49 15.00
CA LYS A 285 1.67 12.61 15.51
C LYS A 285 1.48 11.37 14.64
N ILE A 286 1.65 11.49 13.32
CA ILE A 286 1.53 10.35 12.40
C ILE A 286 2.64 9.32 12.63
N SER A 287 3.87 9.74 12.93
CA SER A 287 4.96 8.82 13.27
C SER A 287 4.64 8.01 14.53
N LYS A 288 3.99 8.63 15.52
CA LYS A 288 3.51 7.95 16.74
C LYS A 288 2.35 7.00 16.44
N ILE A 289 1.44 7.39 15.56
CA ILE A 289 0.34 6.51 15.09
C ILE A 289 0.90 5.32 14.31
N ILE A 290 1.88 5.52 13.44
CA ILE A 290 2.58 4.43 12.73
C ILE A 290 3.24 3.46 13.73
N GLU A 291 3.83 3.98 14.81
CA GLU A 291 4.38 3.14 15.87
C GLU A 291 3.30 2.35 16.63
N LEU A 292 2.15 2.96 16.92
CA LEU A 292 0.99 2.28 17.51
C LEU A 292 0.39 1.24 16.56
N ILE A 293 0.24 1.57 15.28
CA ILE A 293 -0.24 0.64 14.23
C ILE A 293 0.73 -0.51 14.03
N GLY A 294 2.05 -0.26 14.07
CA GLY A 294 3.07 -1.30 13.98
C GLY A 294 2.99 -2.35 15.11
N ASN A 295 2.35 -2.00 16.21
CA ASN A 295 2.05 -2.88 17.34
C ASN A 295 0.59 -3.37 17.35
N SER A 296 -0.27 -2.90 16.44
CA SER A 296 -1.70 -3.21 16.40
C SER A 296 -2.00 -4.53 15.70
N GLU A 297 -2.88 -5.31 16.30
CA GLU A 297 -3.44 -6.52 15.68
C GLU A 297 -4.41 -6.24 14.53
N GLU A 298 -4.88 -5.00 14.37
CA GLU A 298 -5.93 -4.63 13.41
C GLU A 298 -5.54 -4.80 11.94
N LEU A 299 -4.24 -4.73 11.62
CA LEU A 299 -3.75 -4.90 10.24
C LEU A 299 -3.44 -6.36 9.87
N LYS A 300 -3.56 -7.28 10.83
CA LYS A 300 -3.42 -8.71 10.56
C LYS A 300 -4.57 -9.21 9.68
N ALA A 301 -4.27 -10.13 8.78
CA ALA A 301 -5.30 -10.84 8.05
C ALA A 301 -6.21 -11.62 9.03
N GLY A 302 -7.53 -11.59 8.82
CA GLY A 302 -8.48 -12.30 9.66
C GLY A 302 -8.25 -13.81 9.67
N VAL A 303 -7.72 -14.38 8.57
CA VAL A 303 -7.25 -15.76 8.47
C VAL A 303 -6.11 -16.03 9.45
N GLN A 304 -5.17 -15.09 9.62
CA GLN A 304 -4.08 -15.21 10.58
C GLN A 304 -4.60 -15.25 12.02
N SER A 305 -5.45 -14.31 12.41
CA SER A 305 -6.01 -14.23 13.76
C SER A 305 -6.85 -15.48 14.10
N ARG A 306 -7.66 -15.97 13.14
CA ARG A 306 -8.43 -17.22 13.31
C ARG A 306 -7.51 -18.43 13.47
N ALA A 307 -6.42 -18.50 12.72
CA ALA A 307 -5.48 -19.62 12.78
C ALA A 307 -4.67 -19.61 14.09
N GLU A 308 -4.28 -18.44 14.57
CA GLU A 308 -3.61 -18.28 15.88
C GLU A 308 -4.55 -18.73 17.02
N ALA A 309 -5.81 -18.30 16.98
CA ALA A 309 -6.80 -18.72 17.97
C ALA A 309 -7.09 -20.23 17.93
N LEU A 310 -7.14 -20.83 16.73
CA LEU A 310 -7.30 -22.28 16.58
C LEU A 310 -6.10 -23.04 17.13
N ALA A 311 -4.89 -22.57 16.87
CA ALA A 311 -3.67 -23.19 17.34
C ALA A 311 -3.60 -23.22 18.87
N ASP A 312 -3.98 -22.13 19.53
CA ASP A 312 -4.00 -22.08 21.00
C ASP A 312 -5.11 -22.98 21.60
N ARG A 313 -6.26 -23.14 20.92
CA ARG A 313 -7.33 -24.06 21.33
C ARG A 313 -6.93 -25.53 21.27
N ILE A 314 -5.94 -25.92 20.47
CA ILE A 314 -5.48 -27.30 20.34
C ILE A 314 -4.57 -27.71 21.51
N VAL A 315 -3.89 -26.79 22.17
CA VAL A 315 -2.94 -27.08 23.26
C VAL A 315 -3.54 -27.97 24.39
N PRO A 316 -4.74 -27.69 24.92
CA PRO A 316 -5.36 -28.59 25.92
C PRO A 316 -5.50 -30.04 25.44
N PHE A 317 -5.84 -30.24 24.16
CA PHE A 317 -5.98 -31.59 23.60
C PHE A 317 -4.62 -32.33 23.51
N SER A 318 -3.52 -31.61 23.31
CA SER A 318 -2.18 -32.21 23.36
C SER A 318 -1.85 -32.71 24.77
N PHE A 319 -2.25 -32.00 25.83
CA PHE A 319 -2.11 -32.50 27.20
C PHE A 319 -3.03 -33.66 27.50
N ILE A 320 -4.29 -33.61 27.07
CA ILE A 320 -5.22 -34.78 27.22
C ILE A 320 -4.64 -35.98 26.53
N GLY A 321 -4.13 -35.83 25.31
CA GLY A 321 -3.47 -36.92 24.57
C GLY A 321 -2.24 -37.47 25.32
N PHE A 322 -1.41 -36.56 25.88
CA PHE A 322 -0.26 -36.94 26.69
C PHE A 322 -0.67 -37.83 27.89
N PHE A 323 -1.61 -37.37 28.72
CA PHE A 323 -2.06 -38.10 29.89
C PHE A 323 -2.77 -39.42 29.51
N ALA A 324 -3.63 -39.40 28.50
CA ALA A 324 -4.27 -40.60 28.00
C ALA A 324 -3.23 -41.64 27.53
N THR A 325 -2.26 -41.23 26.72
CA THR A 325 -1.17 -42.10 26.26
C THR A 325 -0.37 -42.65 27.43
N LEU A 326 -0.07 -41.83 28.44
CA LEU A 326 0.66 -42.27 29.62
C LEU A 326 -0.11 -43.32 30.39
N ILE A 327 -1.42 -43.10 30.59
CA ILE A 327 -2.29 -44.03 31.32
C ILE A 327 -2.44 -45.36 30.58
N PHE A 328 -2.75 -45.35 29.28
CA PHE A 328 -3.01 -46.57 28.49
C PHE A 328 -1.75 -47.34 28.15
N THR A 329 -0.64 -46.67 27.83
CA THR A 329 0.58 -47.34 27.38
C THR A 329 1.61 -47.52 28.50
N LYS A 330 1.46 -46.84 29.63
CA LYS A 330 2.44 -46.73 30.73
C LYS A 330 3.85 -46.35 30.24
N ASN A 331 3.94 -45.81 29.06
CA ASN A 331 5.20 -45.47 28.39
C ASN A 331 5.34 -43.95 28.25
N ILE A 332 6.11 -43.34 29.15
CA ILE A 332 6.34 -41.90 29.18
C ILE A 332 7.02 -41.39 27.89
N THR A 333 7.82 -42.21 27.21
CA THR A 333 8.47 -41.82 25.95
C THR A 333 7.45 -41.61 24.84
N ARG A 334 6.43 -42.48 24.73
CA ARG A 334 5.33 -42.31 23.78
C ARG A 334 4.46 -41.13 24.15
N ALA A 335 4.16 -40.94 25.43
CA ALA A 335 3.39 -39.80 25.88
C ALA A 335 4.10 -38.47 25.57
N VAL A 336 5.40 -38.35 25.82
CA VAL A 336 6.20 -37.15 25.52
C VAL A 336 6.24 -36.86 24.03
N SER A 337 6.15 -37.85 23.14
CA SER A 337 6.10 -37.60 21.68
C SER A 337 4.92 -36.71 21.27
N LEU A 338 3.80 -36.76 22.01
CA LEU A 338 2.63 -35.91 21.75
C LEU A 338 2.85 -34.45 22.17
N LEU A 339 3.71 -34.17 23.14
CA LEU A 339 4.07 -32.84 23.55
C LEU A 339 5.12 -32.18 22.61
N MET A 340 5.82 -32.98 21.77
CA MET A 340 6.87 -32.49 20.88
C MET A 340 6.36 -31.92 19.56
N VAL A 341 5.10 -32.12 19.27
CA VAL A 341 4.47 -31.68 18.02
C VAL A 341 3.33 -30.75 18.34
N ASP A 342 3.47 -29.51 17.92
CA ASP A 342 2.43 -28.50 18.01
C ASP A 342 2.01 -28.02 16.61
N TYR A 343 0.83 -27.43 16.50
CA TYR A 343 0.33 -26.85 15.25
C TYR A 343 0.61 -25.35 15.17
N SER A 344 0.90 -24.72 16.31
CA SER A 344 0.93 -23.28 16.48
C SER A 344 2.14 -22.63 15.81
N CYS A 345 3.34 -23.19 16.03
CA CYS A 345 4.58 -22.61 15.52
C CYS A 345 4.57 -22.40 14.01
N ALA A 346 4.20 -23.44 13.26
CA ALA A 346 4.16 -23.38 11.80
C ALA A 346 3.10 -22.39 11.29
N ILE A 347 1.93 -22.32 11.93
CA ILE A 347 0.84 -21.43 11.56
C ILE A 347 1.19 -19.97 11.85
N LYS A 348 1.68 -19.69 13.08
CA LYS A 348 2.03 -18.34 13.54
C LYS A 348 3.18 -17.74 12.73
N LEU A 349 4.09 -18.55 12.19
CA LEU A 349 5.22 -18.10 11.41
C LEU A 349 4.92 -18.02 9.91
N SER A 350 4.33 -19.04 9.32
CA SER A 350 4.20 -19.14 7.86
C SER A 350 3.24 -18.14 7.26
N THR A 351 2.20 -17.73 7.99
CA THR A 351 1.17 -16.81 7.48
C THR A 351 1.68 -15.38 7.36
N PRO A 352 2.27 -14.75 8.41
CA PRO A 352 2.88 -13.42 8.27
C PRO A 352 3.96 -13.37 7.19
N ILE A 353 4.80 -14.40 7.11
CA ILE A 353 5.85 -14.49 6.07
C ILE A 353 5.24 -14.49 4.67
N ALA A 354 4.15 -15.24 4.44
CA ALA A 354 3.47 -15.26 3.15
C ALA A 354 2.83 -13.90 2.80
N VAL A 355 2.24 -13.22 3.79
CA VAL A 355 1.66 -11.88 3.62
C VAL A 355 2.74 -10.87 3.27
N ILE A 356 3.87 -10.85 4.00
CA ILE A 356 4.99 -9.95 3.73
C ILE A 356 5.54 -10.18 2.32
N SER A 357 5.70 -11.46 1.94
CA SER A 357 6.15 -11.82 0.60
C SER A 357 5.21 -11.30 -0.49
N ALA A 358 3.89 -11.36 -0.25
CA ALA A 358 2.88 -10.83 -1.16
C ALA A 358 2.92 -9.29 -1.23
N VAL A 359 3.03 -8.60 -0.09
CA VAL A 359 3.13 -7.13 -0.04
C VAL A 359 4.39 -6.67 -0.77
N LYS A 360 5.53 -7.35 -0.55
CA LYS A 360 6.76 -7.06 -1.30
C LYS A 360 6.58 -7.26 -2.80
N GLU A 361 5.96 -8.37 -3.22
CA GLU A 361 5.72 -8.65 -4.63
C GLU A 361 4.77 -7.63 -5.27
N ALA A 362 3.79 -7.11 -4.52
CA ALA A 362 2.95 -6.00 -4.93
C ALA A 362 3.78 -4.72 -5.12
N ALA A 363 4.63 -4.37 -4.15
CA ALA A 363 5.50 -3.20 -4.22
C ALA A 363 6.49 -3.26 -5.40
N ASP A 364 7.05 -4.45 -5.71
CA ASP A 364 7.89 -4.69 -6.89
C ASP A 364 7.13 -4.49 -8.23
N ASN A 365 5.81 -4.37 -8.19
CA ASN A 365 4.94 -4.09 -9.33
C ASN A 365 4.19 -2.74 -9.18
N ASP A 366 4.77 -1.80 -8.45
CA ASP A 366 4.25 -0.45 -8.24
C ASP A 366 2.86 -0.40 -7.56
N ILE A 367 2.56 -1.38 -6.70
CA ILE A 367 1.32 -1.46 -5.94
C ILE A 367 1.65 -1.43 -4.44
N THR A 368 1.18 -0.41 -3.74
CA THR A 368 1.33 -0.28 -2.29
C THR A 368 0.09 -0.84 -1.59
N ILE A 369 0.28 -1.70 -0.57
CA ILE A 369 -0.80 -2.32 0.19
C ILE A 369 -0.55 -2.09 1.68
N LYS A 370 -1.48 -1.46 2.37
CA LYS A 370 -1.33 -1.04 3.77
C LYS A 370 -1.39 -2.19 4.79
N GLY A 371 -1.84 -3.38 4.39
CA GLY A 371 -1.88 -4.52 5.32
C GLY A 371 -2.46 -5.82 4.76
N GLY A 372 -2.19 -6.93 5.45
CA GLY A 372 -2.62 -8.27 5.03
C GLY A 372 -4.14 -8.45 5.00
N LYS A 373 -4.89 -7.74 5.86
CA LYS A 373 -6.36 -7.77 5.87
C LYS A 373 -6.96 -7.32 4.55
N TYR A 374 -6.32 -6.37 3.87
CA TYR A 374 -6.79 -5.84 2.60
C TYR A 374 -6.58 -6.83 1.45
N LEU A 375 -5.48 -7.59 1.48
CA LEU A 375 -5.28 -8.70 0.54
C LEU A 375 -6.34 -9.80 0.73
N GLU A 376 -6.66 -10.14 1.98
CA GLU A 376 -7.73 -11.11 2.28
C GLU A 376 -9.09 -10.60 1.83
N ALA A 377 -9.44 -9.34 2.14
CA ALA A 377 -10.68 -8.72 1.73
C ALA A 377 -10.79 -8.62 0.21
N PHE A 378 -9.72 -8.21 -0.47
CA PHE A 378 -9.65 -8.17 -1.94
C PHE A 378 -9.82 -9.56 -2.57
N ALA A 379 -9.23 -10.61 -1.98
CA ALA A 379 -9.41 -12.00 -2.43
C ALA A 379 -10.84 -12.50 -2.30
N ASN A 380 -11.58 -12.03 -1.28
CA ASN A 380 -12.93 -12.46 -0.95
C ASN A 380 -14.03 -11.57 -1.52
N ALA A 381 -13.69 -10.45 -2.15
CA ALA A 381 -14.64 -9.53 -2.74
C ALA A 381 -15.42 -10.18 -3.90
N ASP A 382 -16.70 -9.86 -4.01
CA ASP A 382 -17.60 -10.31 -5.07
C ASP A 382 -18.12 -9.16 -5.92
N THR A 383 -17.99 -7.93 -5.44
CA THR A 383 -18.47 -6.71 -6.08
C THR A 383 -17.32 -5.71 -6.21
N ILE A 384 -17.21 -5.07 -7.37
CA ILE A 384 -16.30 -3.96 -7.60
C ILE A 384 -17.07 -2.75 -8.12
N VAL A 385 -16.85 -1.62 -7.48
CA VAL A 385 -17.46 -0.34 -7.81
C VAL A 385 -16.37 0.57 -8.37
N PHE A 386 -16.61 1.11 -9.54
CA PHE A 386 -15.71 2.08 -10.17
C PHE A 386 -16.35 3.45 -10.18
N ASP A 387 -15.59 4.47 -9.82
CA ASP A 387 -15.88 5.81 -10.33
C ASP A 387 -15.59 5.86 -11.82
N LYS A 388 -16.31 6.72 -12.57
CA LYS A 388 -16.08 6.86 -14.00
C LYS A 388 -14.86 7.74 -14.27
N THR A 389 -14.93 9.00 -13.85
CA THR A 389 -13.99 10.07 -14.24
C THR A 389 -12.64 9.85 -13.56
N GLY A 390 -11.53 9.89 -14.34
CA GLY A 390 -10.18 9.68 -13.80
C GLY A 390 -9.84 8.22 -13.44
N THR A 391 -10.85 7.36 -13.28
CA THR A 391 -10.69 5.94 -12.97
C THR A 391 -10.88 5.06 -14.21
N LEU A 392 -12.11 4.96 -14.73
CA LEU A 392 -12.38 4.24 -15.99
C LEU A 392 -11.97 5.04 -17.22
N THR A 393 -11.86 6.36 -17.09
CA THR A 393 -11.39 7.31 -18.10
C THR A 393 -10.06 7.94 -17.65
N ASN A 394 -9.42 8.71 -18.54
CA ASN A 394 -8.20 9.44 -18.22
C ASN A 394 -8.45 10.81 -17.56
N ALA A 395 -9.71 11.23 -17.41
CA ALA A 395 -10.09 12.60 -17.08
C ALA A 395 -9.50 13.64 -18.06
N GLU A 396 -9.34 13.25 -19.31
CA GLU A 396 -8.92 14.08 -20.43
C GLU A 396 -10.07 14.20 -21.41
N PRO A 397 -11.10 15.03 -21.12
CA PRO A 397 -12.23 15.21 -22.01
C PRO A 397 -11.77 15.80 -23.33
N VAL A 398 -12.49 15.44 -24.41
CA VAL A 398 -12.20 15.83 -25.77
C VAL A 398 -13.44 16.47 -26.37
N LEU A 399 -13.26 17.60 -27.08
CA LEU A 399 -14.30 18.21 -27.88
C LEU A 399 -14.56 17.32 -29.12
N GLU A 400 -15.77 16.78 -29.23
CA GLU A 400 -16.15 15.92 -30.34
C GLU A 400 -16.85 16.69 -31.46
N LYS A 401 -17.84 17.49 -31.08
CA LYS A 401 -18.68 18.22 -32.04
C LYS A 401 -19.08 19.59 -31.49
N VAL A 402 -19.30 20.51 -32.40
CA VAL A 402 -19.90 21.81 -32.14
C VAL A 402 -21.21 21.91 -32.92
N VAL A 403 -22.22 22.46 -32.32
CA VAL A 403 -23.53 22.71 -32.94
C VAL A 403 -23.82 24.19 -32.80
N ALA A 404 -24.01 24.85 -33.93
CA ALA A 404 -24.34 26.29 -33.98
C ALA A 404 -25.83 26.52 -34.20
N PHE A 405 -26.35 27.60 -33.67
CA PHE A 405 -27.73 28.04 -33.83
C PHE A 405 -27.77 29.55 -34.14
N GLY A 406 -28.87 29.98 -34.80
CA GLY A 406 -29.04 31.37 -35.21
C GLY A 406 -28.07 31.78 -36.33
N ASP A 407 -27.48 32.97 -36.20
CA ASP A 407 -26.56 33.51 -37.20
C ASP A 407 -25.08 33.13 -36.96
N TYR A 408 -24.82 32.25 -35.99
CA TYR A 408 -23.46 31.83 -35.62
C TYR A 408 -23.01 30.59 -36.43
N THR A 409 -21.73 30.59 -36.81
CA THR A 409 -21.06 29.42 -37.36
C THR A 409 -20.48 28.51 -36.25
N GLU A 410 -20.19 27.25 -36.55
CA GLU A 410 -19.57 26.33 -35.59
C GLU A 410 -18.23 26.85 -35.08
N ASP A 411 -17.45 27.52 -35.95
CA ASP A 411 -16.15 28.07 -35.58
C ASP A 411 -16.30 29.33 -34.71
N GLU A 412 -17.32 30.13 -34.88
CA GLU A 412 -17.63 31.27 -34.01
C GLU A 412 -18.10 30.81 -32.64
N VAL A 413 -18.99 29.80 -32.57
CA VAL A 413 -19.40 29.22 -31.30
C VAL A 413 -18.19 28.64 -30.54
N LEU A 414 -17.31 27.94 -31.24
CA LEU A 414 -16.11 27.36 -30.61
C LEU A 414 -15.14 28.45 -30.15
N ARG A 415 -14.92 29.50 -30.96
CA ARG A 415 -14.06 30.63 -30.64
C ARG A 415 -14.53 31.38 -29.38
N ILE A 416 -15.85 31.68 -29.34
CA ILE A 416 -16.44 32.36 -28.19
C ILE A 416 -16.35 31.49 -26.94
N SER A 417 -16.69 30.20 -27.06
CA SER A 417 -16.64 29.26 -25.95
C SER A 417 -15.21 29.10 -25.41
N ALA A 418 -14.19 29.03 -26.29
CA ALA A 418 -12.80 28.93 -25.87
C ALA A 418 -12.32 30.21 -25.15
N CYS A 419 -12.73 31.39 -25.65
CA CYS A 419 -12.43 32.67 -25.04
C CYS A 419 -13.00 32.76 -23.60
N LEU A 420 -14.23 32.26 -23.35
CA LEU A 420 -14.87 32.29 -22.04
C LEU A 420 -14.22 31.26 -21.09
N GLU A 421 -13.90 30.07 -21.57
CA GLU A 421 -13.40 28.97 -20.78
C GLU A 421 -11.89 29.07 -20.44
N GLU A 422 -11.10 29.87 -21.19
CA GLU A 422 -9.66 30.00 -20.99
C GLU A 422 -9.27 30.50 -19.58
N HIS A 423 -10.13 31.30 -18.96
CA HIS A 423 -9.87 31.89 -17.64
C HIS A 423 -10.07 30.92 -16.47
N PHE A 424 -10.71 29.79 -16.69
CA PHE A 424 -11.02 28.79 -15.66
C PHE A 424 -10.47 27.42 -16.02
N PRO A 425 -9.22 27.12 -15.66
CA PRO A 425 -8.54 25.90 -16.07
C PRO A 425 -9.09 24.64 -15.37
N HIS A 426 -10.23 24.15 -15.82
CA HIS A 426 -10.75 22.83 -15.47
C HIS A 426 -10.78 21.92 -16.72
N SER A 427 -10.95 20.62 -16.53
CA SER A 427 -10.78 19.62 -17.58
C SER A 427 -11.67 19.85 -18.81
N VAL A 428 -12.92 20.27 -18.59
CA VAL A 428 -13.87 20.58 -19.68
C VAL A 428 -13.48 21.84 -20.44
N ALA A 429 -13.08 22.90 -19.73
CA ALA A 429 -12.58 24.14 -20.31
C ALA A 429 -11.36 23.87 -21.19
N ASN A 430 -10.39 23.13 -20.68
CA ASN A 430 -9.21 22.73 -21.44
C ASN A 430 -9.57 21.97 -22.73
N ALA A 431 -10.60 21.12 -22.69
CA ALA A 431 -11.06 20.40 -23.89
C ALA A 431 -11.59 21.36 -24.96
N VAL A 432 -12.30 22.42 -24.57
CA VAL A 432 -12.82 23.44 -25.49
C VAL A 432 -11.67 24.25 -26.09
N VAL A 433 -10.74 24.74 -25.25
CA VAL A 433 -9.58 25.53 -25.69
C VAL A 433 -8.68 24.72 -26.64
N ILE A 434 -8.30 23.49 -26.25
CA ILE A 434 -7.51 22.59 -27.09
C ILE A 434 -8.26 22.24 -28.38
N GLY A 435 -9.60 22.12 -28.31
CA GLY A 435 -10.45 21.88 -29.48
C GLY A 435 -10.39 23.03 -30.47
N ALA A 436 -10.37 24.29 -30.00
CA ALA A 436 -10.19 25.50 -30.81
C ALA A 436 -8.79 25.54 -31.44
N GLU A 437 -7.75 25.33 -30.63
CA GLU A 437 -6.36 25.29 -31.11
C GLU A 437 -6.15 24.26 -32.24
N LYS A 438 -6.68 23.03 -32.08
CA LYS A 438 -6.61 21.96 -33.10
C LYS A 438 -7.29 22.33 -34.42
N ARG A 439 -8.29 23.19 -34.39
CA ARG A 439 -8.94 23.74 -35.60
C ARG A 439 -8.24 25.01 -36.13
N GLY A 440 -7.16 25.45 -35.51
CA GLY A 440 -6.43 26.66 -35.89
C GLY A 440 -7.18 27.95 -35.61
N ILE A 441 -8.15 27.90 -34.68
CA ILE A 441 -8.94 29.06 -34.28
C ILE A 441 -8.19 29.79 -33.17
N SER A 442 -7.72 31.00 -33.47
CA SER A 442 -7.19 31.93 -32.46
C SER A 442 -8.31 32.80 -31.91
N HIS A 443 -8.27 33.09 -30.62
CA HIS A 443 -9.20 33.99 -29.96
C HIS A 443 -8.42 35.10 -29.25
N SER A 444 -9.01 36.29 -29.25
CA SER A 444 -8.59 37.42 -28.45
C SER A 444 -9.65 37.72 -27.41
N GLU A 445 -9.28 38.30 -26.28
CA GLU A 445 -10.24 38.69 -25.25
C GLU A 445 -11.22 39.72 -25.80
N GLU A 446 -12.48 39.38 -25.92
CA GLU A 446 -13.56 40.21 -26.42
C GLU A 446 -14.65 40.48 -25.38
N HIS A 447 -14.45 40.04 -24.13
CA HIS A 447 -15.42 40.13 -23.05
C HIS A 447 -14.95 41.04 -21.92
N THR A 448 -15.88 41.40 -21.06
CA THR A 448 -15.63 42.13 -19.81
C THR A 448 -15.23 41.13 -18.71
N GLU A 449 -15.22 41.58 -17.47
CA GLU A 449 -14.95 40.71 -16.31
C GLU A 449 -15.85 39.46 -16.30
N VAL A 450 -15.25 38.31 -16.06
CA VAL A 450 -15.92 37.02 -16.14
C VAL A 450 -16.37 36.60 -14.74
N GLU A 451 -17.64 36.27 -14.58
CA GLU A 451 -18.24 35.78 -13.35
C GLU A 451 -18.32 34.25 -13.41
N TYR A 452 -17.65 33.57 -12.48
CA TYR A 452 -17.71 32.12 -12.34
C TYR A 452 -18.81 31.74 -11.36
N VAL A 453 -19.80 31.00 -11.85
CA VAL A 453 -20.87 30.42 -11.00
C VAL A 453 -20.49 28.98 -10.67
N VAL A 454 -20.08 28.77 -9.40
CA VAL A 454 -19.53 27.50 -8.92
C VAL A 454 -20.47 26.33 -9.26
N ALA A 455 -19.92 25.28 -9.89
CA ALA A 455 -20.59 24.06 -10.34
C ALA A 455 -21.67 24.23 -11.42
N HIS A 456 -21.88 25.43 -11.98
CA HIS A 456 -22.94 25.71 -12.94
C HIS A 456 -22.42 26.15 -14.29
N GLY A 457 -21.53 27.16 -14.34
CA GLY A 457 -20.98 27.67 -15.58
C GLY A 457 -20.34 29.04 -15.45
N ILE A 458 -20.20 29.74 -16.57
CA ILE A 458 -19.54 31.03 -16.69
C ILE A 458 -20.53 32.00 -17.26
N ALA A 459 -20.58 33.23 -16.69
CA ALA A 459 -21.34 34.34 -17.18
C ALA A 459 -20.42 35.55 -17.40
N THR A 460 -20.66 36.31 -18.49
CA THR A 460 -19.94 37.54 -18.82
C THR A 460 -20.77 38.44 -19.73
N THR A 461 -20.22 39.58 -20.16
CA THR A 461 -20.79 40.45 -21.17
C THR A 461 -19.91 40.47 -22.41
N LEU A 462 -20.43 40.06 -23.55
CA LEU A 462 -19.80 40.04 -24.85
C LEU A 462 -20.47 41.08 -25.75
N HIS A 463 -19.75 42.10 -26.22
CA HIS A 463 -20.28 43.20 -27.04
C HIS A 463 -21.58 43.81 -26.49
N GLY A 464 -21.67 43.99 -25.17
CA GLY A 464 -22.84 44.57 -24.51
C GLY A 464 -24.03 43.63 -24.32
N LYS A 465 -23.92 42.36 -24.71
CA LYS A 465 -24.91 41.31 -24.47
C LYS A 465 -24.40 40.30 -23.40
N ARG A 466 -25.29 39.84 -22.52
CA ARG A 466 -24.96 38.80 -21.57
C ARG A 466 -24.64 37.50 -22.32
N ALA A 467 -23.48 36.94 -22.09
CA ALA A 467 -23.04 35.66 -22.64
C ALA A 467 -22.83 34.69 -21.49
N ILE A 468 -23.36 33.47 -21.62
CA ILE A 468 -23.28 32.43 -20.62
C ILE A 468 -22.91 31.09 -21.29
N ILE A 469 -22.03 30.35 -20.62
CA ILE A 469 -21.67 28.99 -21.01
C ILE A 469 -21.72 28.07 -19.83
N GLY A 470 -22.36 26.88 -19.97
CA GLY A 470 -22.50 25.98 -18.84
C GLY A 470 -23.42 24.78 -19.12
N SER A 471 -23.82 24.12 -18.03
CA SER A 471 -24.72 22.97 -18.07
C SER A 471 -26.12 23.39 -18.57
N LYS A 472 -26.92 22.39 -19.00
CA LYS A 472 -28.33 22.64 -19.35
C LYS A 472 -29.09 23.30 -18.20
N HIS A 473 -28.90 22.82 -16.98
CA HIS A 473 -29.55 23.36 -15.78
C HIS A 473 -29.26 24.86 -15.66
N PHE A 474 -27.97 25.22 -15.70
CA PHE A 474 -27.54 26.61 -15.57
C PHE A 474 -28.14 27.51 -16.66
N VAL A 475 -28.01 27.11 -17.92
CA VAL A 475 -28.43 27.95 -19.04
C VAL A 475 -29.97 28.04 -19.16
N VAL A 476 -30.68 26.91 -18.97
CA VAL A 476 -32.13 26.86 -19.21
C VAL A 476 -32.96 27.14 -17.94
N GLU A 477 -32.54 26.62 -16.78
CA GLU A 477 -33.33 26.71 -15.56
C GLU A 477 -32.95 27.93 -14.72
N ASP A 478 -31.64 28.20 -14.52
CA ASP A 478 -31.20 29.32 -13.70
C ASP A 478 -31.24 30.65 -14.49
N GLU A 479 -30.72 30.68 -15.69
CA GLU A 479 -30.62 31.89 -16.55
C GLU A 479 -31.83 32.04 -17.49
N ASN A 480 -32.83 31.13 -17.44
CA ASN A 480 -34.09 31.19 -18.17
C ASN A 480 -33.96 31.33 -19.69
N VAL A 481 -32.91 30.78 -20.29
CA VAL A 481 -32.74 30.78 -21.76
C VAL A 481 -33.72 29.83 -22.41
N THR A 482 -34.47 30.33 -23.40
CA THR A 482 -35.45 29.49 -24.10
C THR A 482 -34.77 28.60 -25.13
N VAL A 483 -34.90 27.28 -24.99
CA VAL A 483 -34.44 26.28 -25.97
C VAL A 483 -35.64 25.66 -26.65
N THR A 484 -35.75 25.81 -27.98
CA THR A 484 -36.86 25.24 -28.76
C THR A 484 -36.76 23.72 -28.82
N LYS A 485 -37.91 23.06 -29.03
CA LYS A 485 -37.95 21.59 -29.22
C LYS A 485 -37.08 21.13 -30.39
N GLU A 486 -37.02 21.94 -31.46
CA GLU A 486 -36.20 21.63 -32.65
C GLU A 486 -34.70 21.71 -32.34
N GLN A 487 -34.26 22.77 -31.62
CA GLN A 487 -32.89 22.92 -31.16
C GLN A 487 -32.50 21.75 -30.23
N GLN A 488 -33.36 21.42 -29.26
CA GLN A 488 -33.10 20.27 -28.38
C GLN A 488 -33.00 18.95 -29.11
N ASN A 489 -33.81 18.70 -30.11
CA ASN A 489 -33.74 17.48 -30.93
C ASN A 489 -32.44 17.40 -31.73
N ILE A 490 -31.99 18.52 -32.30
CA ILE A 490 -30.71 18.61 -33.03
C ILE A 490 -29.52 18.33 -32.07
N ILE A 491 -29.56 18.93 -30.88
CA ILE A 491 -28.54 18.67 -29.84
C ILE A 491 -28.54 17.21 -29.44
N ASP A 492 -29.73 16.65 -29.17
CA ASP A 492 -29.90 15.24 -28.77
C ASP A 492 -29.46 14.25 -29.83
N GLU A 493 -29.66 14.54 -31.11
CA GLU A 493 -29.19 13.72 -32.22
C GLU A 493 -27.66 13.81 -32.39
N LYS A 494 -27.11 15.03 -32.32
CA LYS A 494 -25.67 15.25 -32.55
C LYS A 494 -24.80 14.90 -31.34
N SER A 495 -25.31 15.04 -30.12
CA SER A 495 -24.53 14.78 -28.90
C SER A 495 -24.28 13.31 -28.63
N GLY A 496 -25.21 12.42 -29.06
CA GLY A 496 -25.04 10.99 -28.82
C GLY A 496 -24.82 10.64 -27.34
N SER A 497 -23.58 10.24 -26.98
CA SER A 497 -23.16 9.86 -25.64
C SER A 497 -22.36 10.94 -24.90
N CYS A 498 -22.17 12.11 -25.53
CA CYS A 498 -21.35 13.19 -24.97
C CYS A 498 -22.10 14.00 -23.92
N SER A 499 -21.36 14.63 -23.02
CA SER A 499 -21.84 15.73 -22.20
C SER A 499 -21.95 16.97 -23.05
N VAL A 500 -23.00 17.77 -22.85
CA VAL A 500 -23.28 18.95 -23.64
C VAL A 500 -23.08 20.21 -22.81
N LEU A 501 -22.25 21.11 -23.32
CA LEU A 501 -22.06 22.46 -22.79
C LEU A 501 -22.85 23.42 -23.68
N TYR A 502 -23.73 24.24 -23.08
CA TYR A 502 -24.60 25.16 -23.77
C TYR A 502 -24.01 26.56 -23.77
N LEU A 503 -23.98 27.22 -24.93
CA LEU A 503 -23.61 28.62 -25.08
C LEU A 503 -24.85 29.45 -25.44
N ALA A 504 -25.15 30.49 -24.67
CA ALA A 504 -26.23 31.42 -24.98
C ALA A 504 -25.70 32.87 -24.93
N ILE A 505 -26.18 33.70 -25.84
CA ILE A 505 -25.80 35.11 -25.97
C ILE A 505 -27.05 35.94 -26.10
N GLY A 506 -27.19 36.97 -25.23
CA GLY A 506 -28.34 37.86 -25.25
C GLY A 506 -29.69 37.18 -24.90
N GLY A 507 -29.66 36.09 -24.17
CA GLY A 507 -30.84 35.31 -23.76
C GLY A 507 -31.33 34.27 -24.79
N GLU A 508 -30.60 34.08 -25.90
CA GLU A 508 -30.89 33.09 -26.93
C GLU A 508 -29.79 32.04 -27.05
N LEU A 509 -30.19 30.77 -27.30
CA LEU A 509 -29.22 29.69 -27.51
C LEU A 509 -28.46 29.93 -28.82
N SER A 510 -27.13 30.14 -28.68
CA SER A 510 -26.22 30.38 -29.81
C SER A 510 -25.47 29.11 -30.26
N GLY A 511 -25.26 28.17 -29.35
CA GLY A 511 -24.59 26.94 -29.69
C GLY A 511 -24.54 25.90 -28.57
N ALA A 512 -24.05 24.71 -28.93
CA ALA A 512 -23.79 23.64 -28.00
C ALA A 512 -22.49 22.90 -28.38
N LEU A 513 -21.69 22.56 -27.37
CA LEU A 513 -20.44 21.83 -27.54
C LEU A 513 -20.61 20.43 -26.94
N CYS A 514 -20.28 19.43 -27.73
CA CYS A 514 -20.35 18.02 -27.33
C CYS A 514 -18.97 17.55 -26.88
N ILE A 515 -18.85 17.23 -25.59
CA ILE A 515 -17.60 16.85 -24.95
C ILE A 515 -17.70 15.42 -24.48
N SER A 516 -16.76 14.58 -24.86
CA SER A 516 -16.65 13.21 -24.42
C SER A 516 -15.46 12.98 -23.50
N ASP A 517 -15.57 12.05 -22.57
CA ASP A 517 -14.47 11.54 -21.76
C ASP A 517 -14.36 10.03 -22.03
N PRO A 518 -13.54 9.63 -23.03
CA PRO A 518 -13.50 8.26 -23.51
C PRO A 518 -12.90 7.31 -22.45
N PRO A 519 -13.44 6.07 -22.35
CA PRO A 519 -12.87 5.07 -21.47
C PRO A 519 -11.42 4.73 -21.84
N ARG A 520 -10.63 4.34 -20.85
CA ARG A 520 -9.27 3.82 -21.06
C ARG A 520 -9.30 2.61 -21.99
N LYS A 521 -8.33 2.49 -22.87
CA LYS A 521 -8.25 1.39 -23.89
C LYS A 521 -8.27 0.01 -23.25
N GLU A 522 -7.67 -0.15 -22.07
CA GLU A 522 -7.58 -1.41 -21.34
C GLU A 522 -8.77 -1.68 -20.39
N ALA A 523 -9.66 -0.70 -20.17
CA ALA A 523 -10.71 -0.79 -19.14
C ALA A 523 -11.64 -2.01 -19.37
N LYS A 524 -12.13 -2.20 -20.57
CA LYS A 524 -12.98 -3.35 -20.92
C LYS A 524 -12.28 -4.68 -20.65
N GLN A 525 -11.01 -4.80 -21.08
CA GLN A 525 -10.23 -6.01 -20.88
C GLN A 525 -10.00 -6.29 -19.38
N ALA A 526 -9.69 -5.25 -18.59
CA ALA A 526 -9.49 -5.36 -17.15
C ALA A 526 -10.78 -5.85 -16.46
N ILE A 527 -11.94 -5.28 -16.81
CA ILE A 527 -13.25 -5.68 -16.28
C ILE A 527 -13.55 -7.15 -16.62
N ASP A 528 -13.35 -7.56 -17.85
CA ASP A 528 -13.58 -8.96 -18.29
C ASP A 528 -12.66 -9.93 -17.53
N MET A 529 -11.42 -9.56 -17.30
CA MET A 529 -10.47 -10.37 -16.54
C MET A 529 -10.85 -10.45 -15.05
N LEU A 530 -11.34 -9.36 -14.44
CA LEU A 530 -11.85 -9.35 -13.06
C LEU A 530 -13.08 -10.27 -12.92
N LYS A 531 -14.02 -10.21 -13.87
CA LYS A 531 -15.17 -11.13 -13.93
C LYS A 531 -14.71 -12.59 -14.02
N LYS A 532 -13.75 -12.92 -14.89
CA LYS A 532 -13.13 -14.26 -14.97
C LYS A 532 -12.45 -14.69 -13.67
N GLN A 533 -11.94 -13.74 -12.90
CA GLN A 533 -11.36 -14.01 -11.58
C GLN A 533 -12.40 -14.02 -10.45
N GLY A 534 -13.68 -14.04 -10.74
CA GLY A 534 -14.77 -14.28 -9.79
C GLY A 534 -15.33 -13.02 -9.12
N ILE A 535 -15.15 -11.85 -9.68
CA ILE A 535 -15.99 -10.69 -9.41
C ILE A 535 -17.34 -10.93 -10.07
N LYS A 536 -18.41 -10.90 -9.30
CA LYS A 536 -19.77 -11.18 -9.79
C LYS A 536 -20.43 -9.93 -10.31
N ASN A 537 -20.31 -8.84 -9.56
CA ASN A 537 -20.95 -7.56 -9.82
C ASN A 537 -19.90 -6.50 -10.13
N VAL A 538 -20.08 -5.80 -11.24
CA VAL A 538 -19.28 -4.63 -11.61
C VAL A 538 -20.24 -3.46 -11.75
N VAL A 539 -20.04 -2.44 -10.91
CA VAL A 539 -20.91 -1.27 -10.81
C VAL A 539 -20.12 -0.03 -11.21
N MET A 540 -20.73 0.87 -11.96
CA MET A 540 -20.16 2.18 -12.28
C MET A 540 -20.98 3.27 -11.58
N LEU A 541 -20.31 4.17 -10.85
CA LEU A 541 -20.90 5.39 -10.30
C LEU A 541 -20.40 6.58 -11.11
N THR A 542 -21.29 7.51 -11.46
CA THR A 542 -20.94 8.72 -12.20
C THR A 542 -21.91 9.86 -11.94
N GLY A 543 -21.41 11.09 -11.94
CA GLY A 543 -22.21 12.31 -11.94
C GLY A 543 -22.84 12.64 -13.32
N ASP A 544 -22.44 11.92 -14.38
CA ASP A 544 -22.91 12.16 -15.73
C ASP A 544 -24.40 11.91 -15.95
N SER A 545 -24.91 12.46 -17.04
CA SER A 545 -26.26 12.20 -17.51
C SER A 545 -26.49 10.71 -17.81
N TYR A 546 -27.75 10.29 -17.74
CA TYR A 546 -28.16 8.91 -18.02
C TYR A 546 -27.67 8.41 -19.40
N ARG A 547 -27.69 9.27 -20.43
CA ARG A 547 -27.25 8.89 -21.78
C ARG A 547 -25.75 8.59 -21.83
N ALA A 548 -24.93 9.47 -21.27
CA ALA A 548 -23.48 9.29 -21.23
C ALA A 548 -23.08 8.07 -20.39
N ALA A 549 -23.70 7.89 -19.21
CA ALA A 549 -23.48 6.74 -18.35
C ALA A 549 -23.83 5.42 -19.05
N LYS A 550 -25.00 5.35 -19.72
CA LYS A 550 -25.46 4.18 -20.45
C LYS A 550 -24.52 3.80 -21.61
N ALA A 551 -24.05 4.79 -22.35
CA ALA A 551 -23.13 4.56 -23.47
C ALA A 551 -21.77 4.04 -22.98
N THR A 552 -21.19 4.64 -21.94
CA THR A 552 -19.93 4.19 -21.34
C THR A 552 -20.08 2.77 -20.75
N ALA A 553 -21.17 2.50 -20.04
CA ALA A 553 -21.45 1.18 -19.48
C ALA A 553 -21.58 0.11 -20.58
N ALA A 554 -22.25 0.42 -21.68
CA ALA A 554 -22.38 -0.50 -22.81
C ALA A 554 -21.02 -0.79 -23.48
N MET A 555 -20.16 0.23 -23.68
CA MET A 555 -18.81 0.07 -24.23
C MET A 555 -17.95 -0.84 -23.36
N LEU A 556 -18.06 -0.70 -22.04
CA LEU A 556 -17.28 -1.46 -21.05
C LEU A 556 -17.90 -2.83 -20.70
N GLY A 557 -19.12 -3.11 -21.13
CA GLY A 557 -19.84 -4.33 -20.76
C GLY A 557 -20.25 -4.36 -19.27
N ILE A 558 -20.55 -3.19 -18.71
CA ILE A 558 -21.08 -3.01 -17.35
C ILE A 558 -22.60 -2.98 -17.44
N THR A 559 -23.28 -3.80 -16.63
CA THR A 559 -24.74 -3.88 -16.62
C THR A 559 -25.39 -3.06 -15.53
N ASP A 560 -24.65 -2.80 -14.46
CA ASP A 560 -25.12 -2.05 -13.29
C ASP A 560 -24.37 -0.71 -13.19
N TYR A 561 -25.12 0.40 -13.29
CA TYR A 561 -24.55 1.74 -13.18
C TYR A 561 -25.55 2.71 -12.54
N LYS A 562 -25.02 3.71 -11.84
CA LYS A 562 -25.77 4.82 -11.27
C LYS A 562 -25.26 6.11 -11.89
N CYS A 563 -26.16 6.90 -12.42
CA CYS A 563 -25.90 8.20 -13.05
C CYS A 563 -26.41 9.34 -12.20
N GLN A 564 -25.95 10.56 -12.43
CA GLN A 564 -26.32 11.77 -11.71
C GLN A 564 -26.11 11.63 -10.19
N VAL A 565 -25.06 10.90 -9.79
CA VAL A 565 -24.72 10.64 -8.38
C VAL A 565 -23.91 11.80 -7.85
N LEU A 566 -24.37 12.45 -6.80
CA LEU A 566 -23.61 13.47 -6.10
C LEU A 566 -22.44 12.82 -5.32
N PRO A 567 -21.35 13.54 -5.08
CA PRO A 567 -20.21 13.01 -4.34
C PRO A 567 -20.59 12.44 -2.97
N GLU A 568 -21.45 13.13 -2.23
CA GLU A 568 -21.98 12.73 -0.94
C GLU A 568 -22.89 11.49 -0.96
N ASP A 569 -23.51 11.18 -2.11
CA ASP A 569 -24.36 9.99 -2.23
C ASP A 569 -23.58 8.73 -2.62
N LYS A 570 -22.37 8.85 -3.15
CA LYS A 570 -21.55 7.70 -3.55
C LYS A 570 -21.29 6.74 -2.38
N HIS A 571 -21.02 7.28 -1.18
CA HIS A 571 -20.77 6.47 0.01
C HIS A 571 -22.02 5.68 0.41
N ARG A 572 -23.23 6.28 0.30
CA ARG A 572 -24.49 5.62 0.62
C ARG A 572 -24.73 4.38 -0.26
N TYR A 573 -24.46 4.47 -1.56
CA TYR A 573 -24.58 3.31 -2.45
C TYR A 573 -23.62 2.18 -2.06
N VAL A 574 -22.37 2.52 -1.68
CA VAL A 574 -21.40 1.52 -1.21
C VAL A 574 -21.87 0.86 0.09
N GLU A 575 -22.41 1.64 1.02
CA GLU A 575 -22.94 1.10 2.28
C GLU A 575 -24.16 0.22 2.08
N GLU A 576 -25.12 0.62 1.22
CA GLU A 576 -26.27 -0.19 0.86
C GLU A 576 -25.86 -1.56 0.29
N MET A 577 -24.85 -1.60 -0.60
CA MET A 577 -24.32 -2.85 -1.13
C MET A 577 -23.74 -3.72 -0.02
N LYS A 578 -23.01 -3.14 0.95
CA LYS A 578 -22.48 -3.87 2.10
C LYS A 578 -23.57 -4.39 3.02
N GLN A 579 -24.59 -3.60 3.29
CA GLN A 579 -25.76 -4.02 4.09
C GLN A 579 -26.51 -5.19 3.44
N ASN A 580 -26.52 -5.23 2.10
CA ASN A 580 -27.04 -6.36 1.31
C ASN A 580 -26.10 -7.59 1.29
N GLY A 581 -25.03 -7.58 2.11
CA GLY A 581 -24.10 -8.69 2.25
C GLY A 581 -23.03 -8.80 1.17
N GLN A 582 -22.91 -7.82 0.28
CA GLN A 582 -21.88 -7.78 -0.75
C GLN A 582 -20.52 -7.38 -0.16
N LYS A 583 -19.45 -7.93 -0.71
CA LYS A 583 -18.07 -7.58 -0.35
C LYS A 583 -17.49 -6.67 -1.41
N VAL A 584 -17.48 -5.38 -1.08
CA VAL A 584 -17.25 -4.30 -2.05
C VAL A 584 -15.79 -3.86 -2.08
N ILE A 585 -15.22 -3.78 -3.29
CA ILE A 585 -14.03 -3.02 -3.62
C ILE A 585 -14.50 -1.71 -4.24
N MET A 586 -14.05 -0.56 -3.72
CA MET A 586 -14.25 0.75 -4.37
C MET A 586 -12.95 1.20 -5.01
N VAL A 587 -13.03 1.62 -6.28
CA VAL A 587 -11.90 2.16 -7.05
C VAL A 587 -12.23 3.59 -7.45
N GLY A 588 -11.38 4.52 -7.06
CA GLY A 588 -11.55 5.94 -7.34
C GLY A 588 -10.21 6.67 -7.47
N ASP A 589 -10.25 7.94 -7.87
CA ASP A 589 -9.06 8.78 -8.09
C ASP A 589 -9.14 10.14 -7.40
N GLY A 590 -10.31 10.59 -7.00
CA GLY A 590 -10.58 11.96 -6.57
C GLY A 590 -10.86 12.15 -5.09
N ILE A 591 -10.81 13.42 -4.69
CA ILE A 591 -11.22 13.90 -3.37
C ILE A 591 -12.69 13.54 -3.12
N ASN A 592 -13.51 13.66 -4.16
CA ASN A 592 -14.95 13.39 -4.13
C ASN A 592 -15.32 11.93 -3.83
N ASP A 593 -14.37 11.01 -3.99
CA ASP A 593 -14.58 9.58 -3.75
C ASP A 593 -14.15 9.14 -2.34
N THR A 594 -13.49 10.01 -1.59
CA THR A 594 -12.94 9.70 -0.26
C THR A 594 -13.97 9.07 0.69
N PRO A 595 -15.22 9.59 0.81
CA PRO A 595 -16.23 8.96 1.65
C PRO A 595 -16.64 7.56 1.16
N ALA A 596 -16.73 7.35 -0.15
CA ALA A 596 -17.08 6.06 -0.74
C ALA A 596 -15.92 5.05 -0.60
N LEU A 597 -14.67 5.51 -0.74
CA LEU A 597 -13.46 4.71 -0.49
C LEU A 597 -13.44 4.22 0.96
N ALA A 598 -13.68 5.11 1.92
CA ALA A 598 -13.72 4.78 3.35
C ALA A 598 -14.85 3.79 3.70
N ALA A 599 -15.99 3.89 3.02
CA ALA A 599 -17.14 3.01 3.25
C ALA A 599 -16.93 1.57 2.75
N ALA A 600 -16.04 1.33 1.78
CA ALA A 600 -15.83 0.02 1.17
C ALA A 600 -15.17 -1.02 2.10
N ASN A 601 -15.23 -2.32 1.73
CA ASN A 601 -14.43 -3.36 2.41
C ASN A 601 -12.95 -3.26 2.06
N VAL A 602 -12.65 -2.78 0.85
CA VAL A 602 -11.30 -2.44 0.37
C VAL A 602 -11.41 -1.26 -0.58
N SER A 603 -10.60 -0.27 -0.34
CA SER A 603 -10.47 0.91 -1.19
C SER A 603 -9.19 0.86 -2.04
N VAL A 604 -9.29 1.31 -3.28
CA VAL A 604 -8.17 1.37 -4.22
C VAL A 604 -8.09 2.75 -4.83
N ALA A 605 -6.95 3.42 -4.68
CA ALA A 605 -6.63 4.66 -5.36
C ALA A 605 -5.69 4.41 -6.54
N MET A 606 -5.97 5.05 -7.68
CA MET A 606 -5.12 5.02 -8.86
C MET A 606 -4.04 6.12 -8.79
N ASN A 607 -2.98 6.04 -9.60
CA ASN A 607 -1.82 6.96 -9.53
C ASN A 607 -2.15 8.43 -9.74
N ASP A 608 -3.16 8.70 -10.56
CA ASP A 608 -3.63 10.06 -10.83
C ASP A 608 -4.56 10.57 -9.71
N ALA A 609 -4.79 9.73 -8.69
CA ALA A 609 -5.58 10.07 -7.52
C ALA A 609 -4.95 11.23 -6.74
N SER A 610 -5.81 12.06 -6.17
CA SER A 610 -5.39 13.10 -5.23
C SER A 610 -4.59 12.53 -4.06
N ASP A 611 -3.76 13.34 -3.42
CA ASP A 611 -3.02 12.93 -2.24
C ASP A 611 -3.96 12.42 -1.13
N ILE A 612 -5.17 12.98 -1.02
CA ILE A 612 -6.22 12.54 -0.09
C ILE A 612 -6.68 11.11 -0.40
N ALA A 613 -7.05 10.85 -1.65
CA ALA A 613 -7.53 9.53 -2.05
C ALA A 613 -6.45 8.46 -1.84
N ARG A 614 -5.17 8.79 -2.12
CA ARG A 614 -4.03 7.90 -1.87
C ARG A 614 -3.82 7.64 -0.38
N GLU A 615 -4.00 8.66 0.47
CA GLU A 615 -3.83 8.52 1.91
C GLU A 615 -4.99 7.73 2.53
N THR A 616 -6.21 7.89 2.06
CA THR A 616 -7.39 7.16 2.55
C THR A 616 -7.42 5.71 2.07
N ALA A 617 -6.98 5.44 0.83
CA ALA A 617 -7.09 4.12 0.23
C ALA A 617 -6.22 3.05 0.91
N ASP A 618 -6.74 1.84 1.01
CA ASP A 618 -6.06 0.65 1.54
C ASP A 618 -5.00 0.10 0.59
N ILE A 619 -5.22 0.31 -0.70
CA ILE A 619 -4.34 -0.11 -1.80
C ILE A 619 -4.14 1.07 -2.73
N THR A 620 -2.89 1.39 -3.04
CA THR A 620 -2.54 2.44 -4.01
C THR A 620 -1.79 1.83 -5.18
N ILE A 621 -2.21 2.13 -6.38
CA ILE A 621 -1.60 1.67 -7.63
C ILE A 621 -0.88 2.84 -8.28
N LYS A 622 0.45 2.76 -8.46
CA LYS A 622 1.19 3.74 -9.23
C LYS A 622 1.01 3.44 -10.72
N GLY A 623 0.54 4.44 -11.47
CA GLY A 623 0.25 4.30 -12.88
C GLY A 623 -1.24 4.13 -13.18
N SER A 624 -1.60 4.50 -14.39
CA SER A 624 -2.98 4.60 -14.86
C SER A 624 -3.56 3.27 -15.41
N ASP A 625 -2.79 2.17 -15.37
CA ASP A 625 -3.16 0.89 -15.97
C ASP A 625 -4.11 0.08 -15.07
N LEU A 626 -5.39 0.00 -15.44
CA LEU A 626 -6.42 -0.79 -14.75
C LEU A 626 -6.11 -2.30 -14.65
N ARG A 627 -5.21 -2.84 -15.49
CA ARG A 627 -4.77 -4.24 -15.39
C ARG A 627 -4.01 -4.52 -14.09
N ALA A 628 -3.54 -3.49 -13.39
CA ALA A 628 -2.96 -3.63 -12.06
C ALA A 628 -3.97 -4.20 -11.05
N LEU A 629 -5.26 -3.84 -11.14
CA LEU A 629 -6.34 -4.43 -10.31
C LEU A 629 -6.44 -5.94 -10.50
N VAL A 630 -6.29 -6.39 -11.74
CA VAL A 630 -6.28 -7.83 -12.08
C VAL A 630 -5.07 -8.53 -11.45
N ARG A 631 -3.91 -7.85 -11.43
CA ARG A 631 -2.69 -8.36 -10.76
C ARG A 631 -2.89 -8.46 -9.25
N VAL A 632 -3.44 -7.43 -8.60
CA VAL A 632 -3.78 -7.46 -7.16
C VAL A 632 -4.74 -8.60 -6.86
N ARG A 633 -5.78 -8.78 -7.66
CA ARG A 633 -6.77 -9.86 -7.49
C ARG A 633 -6.13 -11.24 -7.55
N LYS A 634 -5.29 -11.47 -8.56
CA LYS A 634 -4.55 -12.73 -8.74
C LYS A 634 -3.62 -12.98 -7.54
N LEU A 635 -2.83 -11.98 -7.18
CA LEU A 635 -1.90 -12.04 -6.04
C LEU A 635 -2.62 -12.38 -4.73
N SER A 636 -3.72 -11.69 -4.44
CA SER A 636 -4.54 -11.90 -3.26
C SER A 636 -5.12 -13.32 -3.20
N LYS A 637 -5.64 -13.83 -4.32
CA LYS A 637 -6.16 -15.21 -4.41
C LYS A 637 -5.07 -16.26 -4.27
N ASP A 638 -3.92 -16.04 -4.88
CA ASP A 638 -2.80 -16.98 -4.79
C ASP A 638 -2.18 -16.99 -3.40
N LEU A 639 -2.16 -15.85 -2.70
CA LEU A 639 -1.82 -15.77 -1.28
C LEU A 639 -2.78 -16.62 -0.43
N MET A 640 -4.10 -16.44 -0.59
CA MET A 640 -5.09 -17.21 0.17
C MET A 640 -4.99 -18.72 -0.12
N LYS A 641 -4.76 -19.11 -1.38
CA LYS A 641 -4.50 -20.52 -1.75
C LYS A 641 -3.24 -21.07 -1.07
N ARG A 642 -2.16 -20.27 -1.02
CA ARG A 642 -0.90 -20.66 -0.36
C ARG A 642 -1.12 -20.85 1.13
N ILE A 643 -1.77 -19.92 1.82
CA ILE A 643 -2.07 -20.01 3.25
C ILE A 643 -2.89 -21.26 3.54
N ASN A 644 -3.98 -21.50 2.81
CA ASN A 644 -4.85 -22.65 3.00
C ASN A 644 -4.11 -23.98 2.70
N LYS A 645 -3.24 -24.02 1.69
CA LYS A 645 -2.42 -25.19 1.38
C LYS A 645 -1.40 -25.47 2.48
N ASN A 646 -0.78 -24.42 3.03
CA ASN A 646 0.12 -24.54 4.16
C ASN A 646 -0.61 -25.12 5.39
N TYR A 647 -1.80 -24.60 5.72
CA TYR A 647 -2.59 -25.10 6.85
C TYR A 647 -2.96 -26.58 6.69
N ARG A 648 -3.44 -26.97 5.50
CA ARG A 648 -3.76 -28.40 5.23
C ARG A 648 -2.53 -29.28 5.40
N PHE A 649 -1.38 -28.84 4.92
CA PHE A 649 -0.13 -29.59 5.08
C PHE A 649 0.31 -29.67 6.56
N ILE A 650 0.26 -28.55 7.31
CA ILE A 650 0.62 -28.51 8.74
C ILE A 650 -0.26 -29.49 9.52
N ILE A 651 -1.57 -29.43 9.30
CA ILE A 651 -2.51 -30.31 10.01
C ILE A 651 -2.23 -31.77 9.66
N ALA A 652 -2.15 -32.14 8.39
CA ALA A 652 -1.93 -33.49 7.95
C ALA A 652 -0.58 -34.06 8.45
N PHE A 653 0.49 -33.29 8.27
CA PHE A 653 1.83 -33.73 8.64
C PHE A 653 2.01 -33.86 10.15
N ASN A 654 1.56 -32.91 10.94
CA ASN A 654 1.66 -32.96 12.40
C ASN A 654 0.76 -34.03 12.99
N SER A 655 -0.43 -34.25 12.42
CA SER A 655 -1.30 -35.41 12.83
C SER A 655 -0.63 -36.76 12.55
N ALA A 656 0.06 -36.89 11.41
CA ALA A 656 0.81 -38.09 11.09
C ALA A 656 1.99 -38.33 12.07
N LEU A 657 2.70 -37.24 12.44
CA LEU A 657 3.76 -37.33 13.46
C LEU A 657 3.21 -37.72 14.83
N LEU A 658 2.08 -37.15 15.26
CA LEU A 658 1.42 -37.50 16.52
C LEU A 658 1.01 -38.98 16.55
N LEU A 659 0.38 -39.48 15.49
CA LEU A 659 0.00 -40.88 15.36
C LEU A 659 1.22 -41.81 15.38
N SER A 660 2.27 -41.48 14.67
CA SER A 660 3.51 -42.25 14.63
C SER A 660 4.22 -42.28 16.00
N GLY A 661 4.17 -41.16 16.73
CA GLY A 661 4.69 -41.03 18.10
C GLY A 661 3.86 -41.89 19.09
N PHE A 662 2.54 -41.83 19.00
CA PHE A 662 1.61 -42.63 19.79
C PHE A 662 1.83 -44.16 19.58
N MET A 663 1.95 -44.58 18.33
CA MET A 663 2.26 -45.96 17.98
C MET A 663 3.69 -46.38 18.40
N GLY A 664 4.55 -45.44 18.77
CA GLY A 664 5.93 -45.68 19.15
C GLY A 664 6.86 -46.01 17.98
N VAL A 665 6.44 -45.70 16.75
CA VAL A 665 7.24 -45.87 15.51
C VAL A 665 8.38 -44.88 15.45
N ILE A 666 8.14 -43.67 15.95
CA ILE A 666 9.11 -42.56 15.92
C ILE A 666 9.48 -42.11 17.34
N GLN A 667 10.77 -41.90 17.59
CA GLN A 667 11.25 -41.37 18.88
C GLN A 667 10.89 -39.85 19.02
N PRO A 668 10.68 -39.36 20.27
CA PRO A 668 10.34 -37.95 20.52
C PRO A 668 11.31 -36.93 19.88
N SER A 669 12.61 -37.25 19.90
CA SER A 669 13.65 -36.39 19.29
C SER A 669 13.54 -36.30 17.76
N VAL A 670 13.16 -37.42 17.11
CA VAL A 670 12.95 -37.46 15.66
C VAL A 670 11.67 -36.73 15.31
N SER A 671 10.59 -36.94 16.11
CA SER A 671 9.31 -36.21 15.93
C SER A 671 9.51 -34.68 16.04
N ALA A 672 10.21 -34.22 17.09
CA ALA A 672 10.54 -32.80 17.26
C ALA A 672 11.39 -32.28 16.09
N PHE A 673 12.38 -33.04 15.63
CA PHE A 673 13.21 -32.63 14.48
C PHE A 673 12.37 -32.48 13.19
N LEU A 674 11.57 -33.48 12.87
CA LEU A 674 10.72 -33.49 11.67
C LEU A 674 9.67 -32.36 11.71
N HIS A 675 9.05 -32.15 12.89
CA HIS A 675 8.12 -31.05 13.10
C HIS A 675 8.78 -29.69 12.80
N ASN A 676 9.93 -29.39 13.43
CA ASN A 676 10.63 -28.13 13.22
C ASN A 676 11.19 -28.00 11.80
N ALA A 677 11.69 -29.09 11.19
CA ALA A 677 12.15 -29.09 9.80
C ALA A 677 11.00 -28.78 8.84
N SER A 678 9.79 -29.35 9.08
CA SER A 678 8.60 -29.02 8.28
C SER A 678 8.19 -27.56 8.41
N THR A 679 8.25 -27.01 9.63
CA THR A 679 7.97 -25.58 9.89
C THR A 679 8.93 -24.70 9.09
N MET A 680 10.24 -24.96 9.15
CA MET A 680 11.24 -24.22 8.38
C MET A 680 11.01 -24.35 6.86
N MET A 681 10.66 -25.53 6.37
CA MET A 681 10.36 -25.74 4.95
C MET A 681 9.14 -24.93 4.50
N ILE A 682 8.09 -24.89 5.32
CA ILE A 682 6.87 -24.11 5.03
C ILE A 682 7.18 -22.61 5.05
N CYS A 683 7.96 -22.13 6.03
CA CYS A 683 8.40 -20.75 6.10
C CYS A 683 9.25 -20.35 4.88
N ALA A 684 10.23 -21.17 4.50
CA ALA A 684 11.05 -20.95 3.31
C ALA A 684 10.19 -20.89 2.03
N LYS A 685 9.22 -21.82 1.90
CA LYS A 685 8.26 -21.79 0.79
C LYS A 685 7.39 -20.54 0.82
N SER A 686 7.00 -20.05 1.99
CA SER A 686 6.18 -18.84 2.13
C SER A 686 6.93 -17.58 1.73
N MET A 687 8.26 -17.57 1.77
CA MET A 687 9.12 -16.48 1.28
C MET A 687 9.24 -16.43 -0.25
N THR A 688 8.88 -17.49 -0.96
CA THR A 688 9.00 -17.51 -2.42
C THR A 688 7.93 -16.64 -3.08
N PRO A 689 8.20 -15.98 -4.23
CA PRO A 689 7.20 -15.23 -4.97
C PRO A 689 5.96 -16.08 -5.29
N LEU A 690 4.80 -15.43 -5.33
CA LEU A 690 3.51 -16.06 -5.63
C LEU A 690 3.32 -16.25 -7.13
N THR A 691 3.77 -15.24 -7.91
CA THR A 691 3.67 -15.28 -9.37
C THR A 691 4.94 -15.85 -9.99
N LYS A 692 4.80 -16.74 -10.96
CA LYS A 692 5.94 -17.31 -11.68
C LYS A 692 6.56 -16.27 -12.62
N LYS A 693 7.89 -16.23 -12.73
CA LYS A 693 8.64 -15.35 -13.63
C LYS A 693 8.15 -15.36 -15.09
N ASN A 694 7.57 -16.46 -15.56
CA ASN A 694 7.03 -16.57 -16.93
C ASN A 694 5.69 -15.83 -17.16
N ASP A 695 5.00 -15.43 -16.10
CA ASP A 695 3.75 -14.65 -16.22
C ASP A 695 4.02 -13.15 -16.42
N LYS A 696 5.26 -12.69 -16.14
CA LYS A 696 5.64 -11.27 -16.34
C LYS A 696 5.62 -10.83 -17.81
N GLY A 697 5.76 -11.76 -18.76
CA GLY A 697 5.77 -11.47 -20.21
C GLY A 697 4.48 -11.83 -20.94
N LYS A 698 3.70 -12.81 -20.47
CA LYS A 698 2.50 -13.28 -21.16
C LYS A 698 1.20 -12.57 -20.81
N ALA A 699 1.16 -11.86 -19.68
CA ALA A 699 -0.03 -11.09 -19.26
C ALA A 699 -0.07 -9.67 -19.86
N LEU A 700 0.95 -9.24 -20.61
CA LEU A 700 1.15 -7.87 -21.08
C LEU A 700 1.23 -7.72 -22.61
N SER A 701 1.33 -8.79 -23.37
CA SER A 701 1.25 -8.67 -24.84
C SER A 701 -0.21 -8.68 -25.26
N LEU A 702 -0.69 -7.54 -25.70
CA LEU A 702 -1.85 -7.47 -26.58
C LEU A 702 -1.59 -8.41 -27.78
N PRO A 703 -2.54 -9.22 -28.23
CA PRO A 703 -2.47 -9.69 -29.59
C PRO A 703 -2.55 -8.44 -30.46
N GLU A 704 -1.47 -8.11 -31.15
CA GLU A 704 -1.50 -7.17 -32.25
C GLU A 704 -2.65 -7.63 -33.16
N LYS A 705 -3.69 -6.82 -33.25
CA LYS A 705 -4.66 -6.97 -34.33
C LYS A 705 -3.87 -6.69 -35.59
N SER A 706 -3.64 -7.73 -36.38
CA SER A 706 -3.35 -7.58 -37.80
C SER A 706 -4.42 -6.63 -38.39
N GLU A 707 -3.98 -5.47 -38.81
CA GLU A 707 -4.73 -4.60 -39.69
C GLU A 707 -5.08 -5.40 -40.94
N GLN A 708 -6.34 -5.62 -41.16
CA GLN A 708 -6.95 -5.83 -42.49
C GLN A 708 -8.17 -4.92 -42.60
#